data_dc6c205a3a83efbe87fdd6462f655d7d
#
_entry.id   dc6c205a3a83efbe87fdd6462f655d7d
#
_cell.length_a   1.000
_cell.length_b   1.000
_cell.length_c   1.000
_cell.angle_alpha   90.00
_cell.angle_beta   90.00
_cell.angle_gamma   90.00
#
_symmetry.space_group_name_H-M   'P 1'
#
loop_
_entity.id
_entity.type
_entity.pdbx_description
1 polymer ?
#
loop_
_entity_poly.entity_id
_entity_poly.type
_entity_poly.pdbx_seq_one_letter_code
_entity_poly.pdbx_strand_id
1 'polypeptide(L)'
;MSTTTPAQHRLRVLSNHLTRHPTSEGYLGAAYNSLFGVCPESALHSGHLVSSVLKAHGVQHIFCLSGGHISPILVASEKDDIRIIDVRHEVNAVFAADAMARLTGIPGVAAVTAGPGVTNTITAIKNAQMAQVPLVLLGGAAATIMKGRGSLQDIDQRSVLEPIVKRCFTISTVRDIVPMLREAFQVSSSGVPGPVFVELPLDVLYCPLDIMVEMGWFERTRRGRLTDKNKKQVVVPEEALNQGLDRDQYLDSLRLDSTVFLRKTTPNANPLYVQAYLGIKLKYVHGNTPVMDLKAVDCTPLPVHLPMPQVKEINQTKELLRTARRPVLVLGSQVTIDARLMTQLVAAVNVLGIPTFLGGMARGLLGRHGRNFIRQGRTQALAESDCVILCGAVTDFRLGYGKSLPKHVPIVAVNRSVEMLNLNTDLYWTPTLASHSDPCHFLIQLGQAWSNDGGDEDGGKGKGKGIGKGTGGGGTSGKGKTASAMDPNWLPSLKAKEQAKEKINALKCHEKAYGTGDQDGKELVNPLRLFHELEATLPDNSILVADGGDFVATAAYTLRPRGPLSWLDPGAYGTLGVGGGFALAAGLLHPDKEIWIIWGDGSAGYSIAEFDTYARHGVNVIGLVGNDACWTQIEREQTPMFGSSAATMLSYRAYDQVAVGYGAEGILVDDPNTDLQHVFQQARQHRQNNRPVLINVHIGKTDFREGSISV
;
A
#
# COMPACT_ATOMS: atom_id res chain seq x y z
N MET A 1 -19.36 29.12 -24.87
CA MET A 1 -19.09 29.15 -23.45
C MET A 1 -17.96 30.14 -23.22
N SER A 2 -18.27 31.32 -22.64
CA SER A 2 -17.30 32.42 -22.51
C SER A 2 -16.35 32.12 -21.35
N THR A 3 -15.09 31.91 -21.63
CA THR A 3 -14.02 31.76 -20.64
C THR A 3 -13.72 33.15 -20.07
N THR A 4 -14.28 33.43 -18.90
CA THR A 4 -13.88 34.62 -18.13
C THR A 4 -12.45 34.43 -17.60
N THR A 5 -11.59 35.39 -17.85
CA THR A 5 -10.21 35.39 -17.33
C THR A 5 -10.23 35.46 -15.79
N PRO A 6 -9.19 34.96 -15.06
CA PRO A 6 -9.09 35.06 -13.62
C PRO A 6 -9.24 36.49 -13.09
N ALA A 7 -8.81 37.50 -13.86
CA ALA A 7 -8.97 38.90 -13.52
C ALA A 7 -10.45 39.35 -13.62
N GLN A 8 -11.17 38.92 -14.64
CA GLN A 8 -12.60 39.22 -14.81
C GLN A 8 -13.45 38.53 -13.73
N HIS A 9 -13.07 37.31 -13.33
CA HIS A 9 -13.70 36.61 -12.23
C HIS A 9 -13.52 37.37 -10.90
N ARG A 10 -12.28 37.84 -10.61
CA ARG A 10 -11.97 38.66 -9.42
C ARG A 10 -12.75 39.99 -9.41
N LEU A 11 -12.83 40.66 -10.54
CA LEU A 11 -13.61 41.90 -10.66
C LEU A 11 -15.13 41.64 -10.46
N ARG A 12 -15.65 40.54 -10.93
CA ARG A 12 -17.07 40.17 -10.76
C ARG A 12 -17.37 39.82 -9.29
N VAL A 13 -16.48 39.12 -8.61
CA VAL A 13 -16.58 38.84 -7.16
C VAL A 13 -16.53 40.12 -6.34
N LEU A 14 -15.60 41.03 -6.65
CA LEU A 14 -15.51 42.36 -6.03
C LEU A 14 -16.76 43.18 -6.28
N SER A 15 -17.27 43.23 -7.50
CA SER A 15 -18.50 43.91 -7.86
C SER A 15 -19.72 43.38 -7.12
N ASN A 16 -19.87 42.06 -7.03
CA ASN A 16 -20.97 41.43 -6.30
C ASN A 16 -20.90 41.67 -4.79
N HIS A 17 -19.69 41.73 -4.24
CA HIS A 17 -19.51 42.03 -2.82
C HIS A 17 -19.84 43.48 -2.49
N LEU A 18 -19.40 44.42 -3.34
CA LEU A 18 -19.69 45.84 -3.21
C LEU A 18 -21.20 46.16 -3.42
N THR A 19 -21.93 45.37 -4.21
CA THR A 19 -23.35 45.60 -4.49
C THR A 19 -24.28 44.98 -3.43
N ARG A 20 -23.83 43.97 -2.66
CA ARG A 20 -24.67 43.28 -1.66
C ARG A 20 -24.76 44.01 -0.30
N HIS A 21 -23.81 44.91 0.01
CA HIS A 21 -23.76 45.62 1.33
C HIS A 21 -23.62 47.15 1.22
N PRO A 22 -24.66 47.87 0.77
CA PRO A 22 -24.51 49.30 0.51
C PRO A 22 -24.71 50.25 1.71
N THR A 23 -25.02 49.81 2.92
CA THR A 23 -25.69 50.73 3.85
C THR A 23 -25.08 50.99 5.24
N SER A 24 -23.97 50.37 5.68
CA SER A 24 -23.46 50.57 7.03
C SER A 24 -21.96 50.76 7.23
N GLU A 25 -21.16 50.37 6.27
CA GLU A 25 -19.70 50.61 6.30
C GLU A 25 -19.38 51.51 5.15
N GLY A 26 -18.88 52.73 5.42
CA GLY A 26 -18.42 53.62 4.36
C GLY A 26 -17.42 52.95 3.42
N TYR A 27 -17.23 53.50 2.20
CA TYR A 27 -16.32 52.95 1.18
C TYR A 27 -14.94 52.51 1.69
N LEU A 28 -14.43 53.11 2.76
CA LEU A 28 -13.18 52.74 3.41
C LEU A 28 -13.29 51.44 4.21
N GLY A 29 -14.41 51.19 4.87
CA GLY A 29 -14.66 49.94 5.59
C GLY A 29 -14.84 48.74 4.63
N ALA A 30 -15.59 48.96 3.54
CA ALA A 30 -15.75 47.96 2.49
C ALA A 30 -14.42 47.66 1.76
N ALA A 31 -13.59 48.67 1.51
CA ALA A 31 -12.24 48.48 0.95
C ALA A 31 -11.31 47.76 1.93
N TYR A 32 -11.37 48.10 3.22
CA TYR A 32 -10.59 47.44 4.26
C TYR A 32 -10.99 45.97 4.38
N ASN A 33 -12.29 45.65 4.46
CA ASN A 33 -12.78 44.30 4.54
C ASN A 33 -12.51 43.47 3.25
N SER A 34 -12.56 44.14 2.08
CA SER A 34 -12.14 43.52 0.82
C SER A 34 -10.64 43.21 0.76
N LEU A 35 -9.81 44.06 1.37
CA LEU A 35 -8.35 43.90 1.36
C LEU A 35 -7.82 43.03 2.52
N PHE A 36 -8.44 43.10 3.69
CA PHE A 36 -7.91 42.54 4.95
C PHE A 36 -8.94 41.68 5.71
N GLY A 37 -10.22 41.74 5.37
CA GLY A 37 -11.26 40.92 5.99
C GLY A 37 -11.11 39.46 5.57
N VAL A 38 -11.09 38.54 6.52
CA VAL A 38 -11.30 37.10 6.30
C VAL A 38 -12.79 36.86 6.36
N CYS A 39 -13.33 36.20 5.34
CA CYS A 39 -14.74 35.81 5.34
C CYS A 39 -14.93 34.70 6.38
N PRO A 40 -15.53 34.94 7.55
CA PRO A 40 -15.77 33.89 8.55
C PRO A 40 -16.92 32.94 8.15
N GLU A 41 -17.53 33.15 6.99
CA GLU A 41 -18.79 32.55 6.53
C GLU A 41 -18.69 31.06 6.16
N SER A 42 -17.50 30.47 6.12
CA SER A 42 -17.41 29.02 5.87
C SER A 42 -17.38 28.25 7.19
N ALA A 43 -18.48 27.63 7.50
CA ALA A 43 -18.57 26.62 8.56
C ALA A 43 -17.84 25.32 8.21
N LEU A 44 -17.45 25.17 6.94
CA LEU A 44 -16.75 24.02 6.42
C LEU A 44 -15.23 24.21 6.61
N HIS A 45 -14.60 23.30 7.28
CA HIS A 45 -13.16 23.21 7.33
C HIS A 45 -12.65 22.52 6.05
N SER A 46 -11.40 22.79 5.67
CA SER A 46 -10.84 22.31 4.38
C SER A 46 -10.62 20.80 4.31
N GLY A 47 -10.79 20.08 5.43
CA GLY A 47 -10.83 18.61 5.43
C GLY A 47 -11.87 18.04 4.46
N HIS A 48 -12.97 18.75 4.20
CA HIS A 48 -13.96 18.35 3.19
C HIS A 48 -13.43 18.31 1.77
N LEU A 49 -12.51 19.21 1.41
CA LEU A 49 -11.84 19.18 0.10
C LEU A 49 -10.92 17.95 -0.02
N VAL A 50 -10.20 17.64 1.06
CA VAL A 50 -9.36 16.44 1.12
C VAL A 50 -10.25 15.21 0.94
N SER A 51 -11.30 15.07 1.74
CA SER A 51 -12.24 13.93 1.67
C SER A 51 -12.87 13.77 0.29
N SER A 52 -13.31 14.87 -0.34
CA SER A 52 -13.91 14.84 -1.69
C SER A 52 -12.92 14.29 -2.74
N VAL A 53 -11.62 14.65 -2.66
CA VAL A 53 -10.60 14.10 -3.56
C VAL A 53 -10.37 12.62 -3.26
N LEU A 54 -10.26 12.21 -2.00
CA LEU A 54 -10.09 10.81 -1.62
C LEU A 54 -11.24 9.95 -2.14
N LYS A 55 -12.48 10.40 -1.93
CA LYS A 55 -13.69 9.71 -2.42
C LYS A 55 -13.71 9.59 -3.94
N ALA A 56 -13.37 10.65 -4.66
CA ALA A 56 -13.28 10.65 -6.13
C ALA A 56 -12.24 9.66 -6.67
N HIS A 57 -11.17 9.39 -5.91
CA HIS A 57 -10.14 8.40 -6.25
C HIS A 57 -10.46 6.97 -5.78
N GLY A 58 -11.66 6.73 -5.24
CA GLY A 58 -12.12 5.41 -4.81
C GLY A 58 -11.54 4.95 -3.47
N VAL A 59 -11.00 5.84 -2.66
CA VAL A 59 -10.48 5.53 -1.32
C VAL A 59 -11.67 5.20 -0.40
N GLN A 60 -11.65 4.02 0.18
CA GLN A 60 -12.68 3.54 1.12
C GLN A 60 -12.19 3.53 2.56
N HIS A 61 -10.89 3.55 2.79
CA HIS A 61 -10.27 3.47 4.11
C HIS A 61 -9.13 4.47 4.24
N ILE A 62 -9.07 5.15 5.39
CA ILE A 62 -7.91 5.92 5.83
C ILE A 62 -7.35 5.23 7.06
N PHE A 63 -6.08 4.84 7.00
CA PHE A 63 -5.35 4.32 8.15
C PHE A 63 -4.65 5.46 8.88
N CYS A 64 -4.81 5.57 10.19
CA CYS A 64 -4.27 6.71 10.91
C CYS A 64 -3.86 6.39 12.35
N LEU A 65 -3.02 7.25 12.91
CA LEU A 65 -3.01 7.49 14.35
C LEU A 65 -3.49 8.93 14.57
N SER A 66 -4.56 9.07 15.36
CA SER A 66 -5.25 10.35 15.53
C SER A 66 -4.34 11.43 16.14
N GLY A 67 -4.53 12.68 15.71
CA GLY A 67 -3.84 13.83 16.24
C GLY A 67 -4.46 15.14 15.77
N GLY A 68 -4.33 16.20 16.56
CA GLY A 68 -4.99 17.48 16.30
C GLY A 68 -4.75 18.05 14.89
N HIS A 69 -3.54 17.89 14.35
CA HIS A 69 -3.20 18.44 13.03
C HIS A 69 -3.99 17.84 11.86
N ILE A 70 -4.56 16.63 12.01
CA ILE A 70 -5.29 15.92 10.94
C ILE A 70 -6.77 15.72 11.24
N SER A 71 -7.27 16.16 12.41
CA SER A 71 -8.66 15.96 12.81
C SER A 71 -9.69 16.43 11.75
N PRO A 72 -9.51 17.56 11.06
CA PRO A 72 -10.45 17.97 10.01
C PRO A 72 -10.56 16.96 8.86
N ILE A 73 -9.46 16.29 8.51
CA ILE A 73 -9.45 15.25 7.47
C ILE A 73 -10.29 14.06 7.93
N LEU A 74 -10.04 13.57 9.15
CA LEU A 74 -10.71 12.38 9.67
C LEU A 74 -12.22 12.59 9.80
N VAL A 75 -12.63 13.72 10.38
CA VAL A 75 -14.06 14.04 10.58
C VAL A 75 -14.80 14.24 9.26
N ALA A 76 -14.18 14.89 8.28
CA ALA A 76 -14.79 15.05 6.95
C ALA A 76 -14.90 13.73 6.21
N SER A 77 -13.86 12.90 6.27
CA SER A 77 -13.81 11.61 5.58
C SER A 77 -14.84 10.63 6.15
N GLU A 78 -15.05 10.61 7.48
CA GLU A 78 -16.09 9.82 8.12
C GLU A 78 -17.49 10.23 7.62
N LYS A 79 -17.76 11.53 7.50
CA LYS A 79 -19.03 12.05 6.94
C LYS A 79 -19.25 11.68 5.47
N ASP A 80 -18.20 11.47 4.74
CA ASP A 80 -18.22 11.08 3.32
C ASP A 80 -18.17 9.55 3.13
N ASP A 81 -18.46 8.76 4.18
CA ASP A 81 -18.46 7.30 4.20
C ASP A 81 -17.09 6.65 3.93
N ILE A 82 -16.00 7.37 4.16
CA ILE A 82 -14.66 6.78 4.17
C ILE A 82 -14.37 6.26 5.58
N ARG A 83 -14.13 4.96 5.71
CA ARG A 83 -13.91 4.33 7.00
C ARG A 83 -12.56 4.75 7.59
N ILE A 84 -12.57 5.28 8.81
CA ILE A 84 -11.37 5.66 9.55
C ILE A 84 -10.93 4.48 10.40
N ILE A 85 -9.68 4.05 10.21
CA ILE A 85 -9.06 2.93 10.92
C ILE A 85 -7.87 3.45 11.72
N ASP A 86 -8.06 3.59 13.01
CA ASP A 86 -7.00 4.01 13.92
C ASP A 86 -6.20 2.80 14.41
N VAL A 87 -4.88 2.89 14.27
CA VAL A 87 -3.89 1.86 14.63
C VAL A 87 -3.18 2.18 15.94
N ARG A 88 -2.33 1.27 16.41
CA ARG A 88 -1.56 1.45 17.64
C ARG A 88 -0.20 2.14 17.45
N HIS A 89 0.28 2.21 16.22
CA HIS A 89 1.52 2.89 15.84
C HIS A 89 1.45 3.35 14.38
N GLU A 90 1.95 4.55 14.05
CA GLU A 90 1.89 5.16 12.72
C GLU A 90 2.52 4.28 11.63
N VAL A 91 3.55 3.52 11.96
CA VAL A 91 4.17 2.57 11.02
C VAL A 91 3.15 1.58 10.49
N ASN A 92 2.23 1.10 11.35
CA ASN A 92 1.18 0.16 10.96
C ASN A 92 0.06 0.81 10.13
N ALA A 93 -0.19 2.12 10.30
CA ALA A 93 -1.08 2.86 9.38
C ALA A 93 -0.54 2.82 7.95
N VAL A 94 0.77 3.05 7.79
CA VAL A 94 1.42 3.02 6.48
C VAL A 94 1.51 1.60 5.94
N PHE A 95 1.83 0.59 6.75
CA PHE A 95 1.80 -0.80 6.30
C PHE A 95 0.40 -1.25 5.86
N ALA A 96 -0.65 -0.85 6.60
CA ALA A 96 -2.02 -1.16 6.19
C ALA A 96 -2.39 -0.45 4.87
N ALA A 97 -2.00 0.81 4.68
CA ALA A 97 -2.16 1.53 3.41
C ALA A 97 -1.38 0.86 2.26
N ASP A 98 -0.15 0.40 2.53
CA ASP A 98 0.67 -0.36 1.58
C ASP A 98 -0.06 -1.64 1.12
N ALA A 99 -0.51 -2.47 2.06
CA ALA A 99 -1.24 -3.70 1.72
C ALA A 99 -2.57 -3.42 1.01
N MET A 100 -3.31 -2.39 1.42
CA MET A 100 -4.55 -1.97 0.74
C MET A 100 -4.28 -1.64 -0.72
N ALA A 101 -3.20 -0.90 -1.02
CA ALA A 101 -2.82 -0.59 -2.39
C ALA A 101 -2.46 -1.83 -3.21
N ARG A 102 -1.70 -2.78 -2.63
CA ARG A 102 -1.35 -4.04 -3.31
C ARG A 102 -2.58 -4.89 -3.63
N LEU A 103 -3.57 -4.91 -2.74
CA LEU A 103 -4.76 -5.75 -2.89
C LEU A 103 -5.82 -5.14 -3.82
N THR A 104 -5.88 -3.80 -3.92
CA THR A 104 -6.93 -3.11 -4.69
C THR A 104 -6.43 -2.50 -6.00
N GLY A 105 -5.13 -2.17 -6.11
CA GLY A 105 -4.58 -1.36 -7.20
C GLY A 105 -4.95 0.13 -7.10
N ILE A 106 -5.58 0.57 -6.01
CA ILE A 106 -5.86 1.97 -5.68
C ILE A 106 -4.78 2.46 -4.71
N PRO A 107 -4.24 3.69 -4.85
CA PRO A 107 -3.26 4.20 -3.90
C PRO A 107 -3.76 4.13 -2.46
N GLY A 108 -2.99 3.50 -1.58
CA GLY A 108 -3.30 3.43 -0.16
C GLY A 108 -3.13 4.80 0.50
N VAL A 109 -3.95 5.09 1.50
CA VAL A 109 -3.92 6.39 2.19
C VAL A 109 -3.67 6.17 3.68
N ALA A 110 -2.61 6.81 4.18
CA ALA A 110 -2.35 6.93 5.61
C ALA A 110 -2.36 8.40 6.02
N ALA A 111 -2.89 8.70 7.21
CA ALA A 111 -2.92 10.04 7.77
C ALA A 111 -2.30 10.06 9.17
N VAL A 112 -1.32 10.94 9.39
CA VAL A 112 -0.57 11.02 10.65
C VAL A 112 -0.39 12.47 11.10
N THR A 113 -0.26 12.67 12.42
CA THR A 113 -0.02 13.99 12.97
C THR A 113 1.37 14.51 12.63
N ALA A 114 1.64 15.79 12.91
CA ALA A 114 2.94 16.42 12.65
C ALA A 114 4.08 15.81 13.49
N GLY A 115 5.30 16.06 13.08
CA GLY A 115 6.52 15.72 13.81
C GLY A 115 6.70 14.22 14.02
N PRO A 116 6.57 13.72 15.27
CA PRO A 116 6.76 12.29 15.57
C PRO A 116 5.80 11.39 14.79
N GLY A 117 4.56 11.84 14.49
CA GLY A 117 3.64 11.08 13.66
C GLY A 117 4.22 10.80 12.27
N VAL A 118 4.83 11.80 11.65
CA VAL A 118 5.49 11.65 10.34
C VAL A 118 6.77 10.83 10.46
N THR A 119 7.64 11.10 11.43
CA THR A 119 8.92 10.39 11.55
C THR A 119 8.77 8.91 11.88
N ASN A 120 7.72 8.52 12.61
CA ASN A 120 7.40 7.11 12.87
C ASN A 120 7.02 6.32 11.61
N THR A 121 6.74 6.98 10.48
CA THR A 121 6.38 6.31 9.22
C THR A 121 7.57 5.97 8.33
N ILE A 122 8.77 6.45 8.61
CA ILE A 122 9.94 6.42 7.71
C ILE A 122 10.21 5.01 7.17
N THR A 123 10.28 4.01 8.06
CA THR A 123 10.56 2.61 7.66
C THR A 123 9.48 2.08 6.71
N ALA A 124 8.20 2.31 7.01
CA ALA A 124 7.12 1.81 6.18
C ALA A 124 7.02 2.54 4.83
N ILE A 125 7.28 3.84 4.79
CA ILE A 125 7.38 4.61 3.54
C ILE A 125 8.53 4.09 2.68
N LYS A 126 9.70 3.82 3.28
CA LYS A 126 10.82 3.24 2.54
C LYS A 126 10.51 1.84 2.02
N ASN A 127 9.79 1.03 2.80
CA ASN A 127 9.28 -0.27 2.35
C ASN A 127 8.38 -0.13 1.11
N ALA A 128 7.39 0.77 1.18
CA ALA A 128 6.49 1.03 0.05
C ALA A 128 7.25 1.53 -1.20
N GLN A 129 8.29 2.37 -1.02
CA GLN A 129 9.14 2.83 -2.13
C GLN A 129 9.86 1.65 -2.79
N MET A 130 10.53 0.80 -2.00
CA MET A 130 11.28 -0.34 -2.54
C MET A 130 10.38 -1.44 -3.11
N ALA A 131 9.18 -1.60 -2.55
CA ALA A 131 8.17 -2.51 -3.07
C ALA A 131 7.38 -1.92 -4.26
N GLN A 132 7.62 -0.64 -4.61
CA GLN A 132 6.97 0.06 -5.71
C GLN A 132 5.44 0.12 -5.55
N VAL A 133 4.97 0.45 -4.35
CA VAL A 133 3.55 0.50 -4.01
C VAL A 133 3.05 1.94 -4.07
N PRO A 134 1.96 2.22 -4.79
CA PRO A 134 1.37 3.56 -4.82
C PRO A 134 0.73 3.88 -3.47
N LEU A 135 1.20 4.95 -2.80
CA LEU A 135 0.75 5.34 -1.48
C LEU A 135 0.76 6.87 -1.34
N VAL A 136 -0.25 7.39 -0.66
CA VAL A 136 -0.35 8.81 -0.30
C VAL A 136 -0.31 8.92 1.22
N LEU A 137 0.79 9.49 1.74
CA LEU A 137 0.91 9.85 3.16
C LEU A 137 0.45 11.28 3.36
N LEU A 138 -0.62 11.47 4.11
CA LEU A 138 -1.11 12.78 4.55
C LEU A 138 -0.50 13.08 5.92
N GLY A 139 0.41 14.06 5.97
CA GLY A 139 1.03 14.50 7.22
C GLY A 139 0.50 15.87 7.65
N GLY A 140 0.00 15.96 8.88
CA GLY A 140 -0.27 17.25 9.48
C GLY A 140 1.02 18.06 9.65
N ALA A 141 0.91 19.37 9.74
CA ALA A 141 2.03 20.25 10.02
C ALA A 141 1.61 21.44 10.89
N ALA A 142 2.56 22.05 11.56
CA ALA A 142 2.36 23.30 12.29
C ALA A 142 1.77 24.38 11.37
N ALA A 143 0.96 25.28 11.93
CA ALA A 143 0.39 26.38 11.19
C ALA A 143 1.48 27.18 10.44
N THR A 144 1.23 27.55 9.19
CA THR A 144 2.20 28.24 8.34
C THR A 144 2.77 29.50 8.98
N ILE A 145 1.96 30.22 9.75
CA ILE A 145 2.33 31.43 10.48
C ILE A 145 3.21 31.16 11.70
N MET A 146 3.18 29.93 12.23
CA MET A 146 3.91 29.51 13.42
C MET A 146 5.13 28.64 13.12
N LYS A 147 5.33 28.26 11.86
CA LYS A 147 6.45 27.42 11.43
C LYS A 147 7.80 28.06 11.79
N GLY A 148 8.70 27.31 12.42
CA GLY A 148 9.99 27.78 12.90
C GLY A 148 9.94 28.70 14.13
N ARG A 149 8.79 28.76 14.82
CA ARG A 149 8.60 29.61 16.03
C ARG A 149 8.43 28.80 17.31
N GLY A 150 8.76 27.50 17.29
CA GLY A 150 8.64 26.60 18.44
C GLY A 150 7.24 26.05 18.65
N SER A 151 6.45 25.91 17.58
CA SER A 151 5.17 25.21 17.63
C SER A 151 5.35 23.76 18.03
N LEU A 152 4.34 23.17 18.66
CA LEU A 152 4.33 21.76 18.99
C LEU A 152 4.52 20.93 17.71
N GLN A 153 5.45 19.96 17.76
CA GLN A 153 5.72 19.00 16.68
C GLN A 153 6.19 19.64 15.35
N ASP A 154 6.69 20.89 15.39
CA ASP A 154 7.21 21.58 14.20
C ASP A 154 8.62 21.11 13.88
N ILE A 155 8.77 20.42 12.74
CA ILE A 155 10.04 19.98 12.16
C ILE A 155 10.01 20.20 10.64
N ASP A 156 11.17 20.16 10.00
CA ASP A 156 11.24 20.09 8.53
C ASP A 156 10.97 18.66 8.03
N GLN A 157 9.67 18.31 7.98
CA GLN A 157 9.20 16.99 7.56
C GLN A 157 9.55 16.66 6.11
N ARG A 158 9.60 17.68 5.26
CA ARG A 158 9.91 17.52 3.85
C ARG A 158 11.31 16.97 3.65
N SER A 159 12.32 17.60 4.25
CA SER A 159 13.73 17.17 4.13
C SER A 159 13.94 15.75 4.66
N VAL A 160 13.15 15.31 5.64
CA VAL A 160 13.21 13.93 6.18
C VAL A 160 12.66 12.92 5.19
N LEU A 161 11.57 13.24 4.48
CA LEU A 161 10.88 12.26 3.61
C LEU A 161 11.31 12.34 2.14
N GLU A 162 11.82 13.47 1.66
CA GLU A 162 12.16 13.70 0.25
C GLU A 162 13.02 12.58 -0.39
N PRO A 163 14.03 11.99 0.30
CA PRO A 163 14.86 10.92 -0.27
C PRO A 163 14.14 9.57 -0.36
N ILE A 164 13.01 9.38 0.30
CA ILE A 164 12.30 8.09 0.39
C ILE A 164 10.89 8.11 -0.19
N VAL A 165 10.48 9.21 -0.83
CA VAL A 165 9.21 9.32 -1.55
C VAL A 165 9.45 9.74 -3.00
N LYS A 166 8.46 9.55 -3.86
CA LYS A 166 8.54 10.04 -5.25
C LYS A 166 8.49 11.56 -5.32
N ARG A 167 7.70 12.19 -4.45
CA ARG A 167 7.56 13.63 -4.36
C ARG A 167 6.94 14.05 -3.04
N CYS A 168 7.37 15.20 -2.54
CA CYS A 168 6.75 15.92 -1.43
C CYS A 168 5.89 17.07 -1.97
N PHE A 169 4.68 17.19 -1.46
CA PHE A 169 3.75 18.29 -1.71
C PHE A 169 3.55 19.06 -0.42
N THR A 170 3.73 20.38 -0.44
CA THR A 170 3.42 21.24 0.71
C THR A 170 2.24 22.13 0.35
N ILE A 171 1.11 21.92 0.98
CA ILE A 171 -0.10 22.69 0.75
C ILE A 171 0.04 24.02 1.47
N SER A 172 0.03 25.11 0.74
CA SER A 172 0.21 26.46 1.31
C SER A 172 -1.08 27.25 1.45
N THR A 173 -2.08 26.92 0.65
CA THR A 173 -3.40 27.59 0.64
C THR A 173 -4.53 26.59 0.42
N VAL A 174 -5.73 26.93 0.85
CA VAL A 174 -6.92 26.07 0.66
C VAL A 174 -7.17 25.73 -0.81
N ARG A 175 -6.93 26.66 -1.73
CA ARG A 175 -7.09 26.44 -3.18
C ARG A 175 -6.10 25.44 -3.78
N ASP A 176 -4.97 25.18 -3.09
CA ASP A 176 -3.96 24.24 -3.56
C ASP A 176 -4.29 22.78 -3.20
N ILE A 177 -5.25 22.54 -2.27
CA ILE A 177 -5.59 21.21 -1.77
C ILE A 177 -5.99 20.29 -2.90
N VAL A 178 -7.02 20.64 -3.65
CA VAL A 178 -7.57 19.74 -4.69
C VAL A 178 -6.57 19.49 -5.83
N PRO A 179 -5.96 20.49 -6.48
CA PRO A 179 -5.04 20.24 -7.56
C PRO A 179 -3.81 19.46 -7.12
N MET A 180 -3.23 19.75 -5.96
CA MET A 180 -2.04 19.05 -5.47
C MET A 180 -2.34 17.63 -5.01
N LEU A 181 -3.49 17.36 -4.39
CA LEU A 181 -3.88 16.00 -4.05
C LEU A 181 -4.16 15.16 -5.30
N ARG A 182 -4.85 15.69 -6.30
CA ARG A 182 -5.05 15.00 -7.59
C ARG A 182 -3.70 14.66 -8.24
N GLU A 183 -2.75 15.59 -8.23
CA GLU A 183 -1.39 15.35 -8.72
C GLU A 183 -0.65 14.31 -7.87
N ALA A 184 -0.81 14.33 -6.54
CA ALA A 184 -0.21 13.34 -5.64
C ALA A 184 -0.67 11.92 -5.97
N PHE A 185 -1.96 11.69 -6.20
CA PHE A 185 -2.49 10.40 -6.63
C PHE A 185 -1.95 9.99 -8.01
N GLN A 186 -1.90 10.91 -8.96
CA GLN A 186 -1.33 10.66 -10.29
C GLN A 186 0.15 10.26 -10.20
N VAL A 187 0.96 11.03 -9.46
CA VAL A 187 2.40 10.80 -9.30
C VAL A 187 2.66 9.47 -8.59
N SER A 188 1.89 9.14 -7.54
CA SER A 188 2.07 7.88 -6.81
C SER A 188 1.91 6.66 -7.72
N SER A 189 1.03 6.72 -8.72
CA SER A 189 0.64 5.59 -9.58
C SER A 189 1.37 5.55 -10.92
N SER A 190 1.86 6.70 -11.43
CA SER A 190 2.45 6.80 -12.78
C SER A 190 3.87 6.22 -12.84
N GLY A 191 4.24 5.66 -13.99
CA GLY A 191 5.56 5.06 -14.24
C GLY A 191 5.85 3.92 -13.27
N VAL A 192 6.94 4.03 -12.52
CA VAL A 192 7.23 3.18 -11.36
C VAL A 192 6.42 3.72 -10.19
N PRO A 193 5.46 2.97 -9.65
CA PRO A 193 4.66 3.44 -8.52
C PRO A 193 5.50 3.63 -7.26
N GLY A 194 4.99 4.43 -6.32
CA GLY A 194 5.67 4.64 -5.06
C GLY A 194 4.97 5.65 -4.18
N PRO A 195 5.40 5.80 -2.92
CA PRO A 195 4.81 6.72 -1.98
C PRO A 195 5.04 8.18 -2.36
N VAL A 196 4.07 9.01 -2.03
CA VAL A 196 4.15 10.47 -2.04
C VAL A 196 3.79 11.01 -0.66
N PHE A 197 4.34 12.15 -0.30
CA PHE A 197 4.04 12.85 0.95
C PHE A 197 3.31 14.15 0.66
N VAL A 198 2.21 14.38 1.37
CA VAL A 198 1.43 15.62 1.31
C VAL A 198 1.40 16.26 2.69
N GLU A 199 2.12 17.37 2.85
CA GLU A 199 2.17 18.16 4.06
C GLU A 199 0.97 19.12 4.11
N LEU A 200 0.19 19.04 5.18
CA LEU A 200 -1.06 19.76 5.36
C LEU A 200 -0.98 20.61 6.65
N PRO A 201 -0.64 21.92 6.56
CA PRO A 201 -0.59 22.78 7.72
C PRO A 201 -1.94 22.98 8.39
N LEU A 202 -1.94 23.09 9.71
CA LEU A 202 -3.12 23.21 10.54
C LEU A 202 -4.01 24.37 10.11
N ASP A 203 -3.44 25.56 9.84
CA ASP A 203 -4.18 26.74 9.43
C ASP A 203 -4.77 26.66 8.01
N VAL A 204 -4.33 25.70 7.20
CA VAL A 204 -4.95 25.38 5.91
C VAL A 204 -6.16 24.44 6.10
N LEU A 205 -6.11 23.54 7.06
CA LEU A 205 -7.15 22.52 7.28
C LEU A 205 -8.32 23.01 8.11
N TYR A 206 -8.07 23.79 9.16
CA TYR A 206 -9.09 24.30 10.06
C TYR A 206 -9.84 25.49 9.44
N CYS A 207 -11.05 25.75 9.89
CA CYS A 207 -11.77 26.92 9.42
C CYS A 207 -11.14 28.22 9.99
N PRO A 208 -11.27 29.36 9.28
CA PRO A 208 -10.69 30.63 9.73
C PRO A 208 -11.08 31.04 11.16
N LEU A 209 -12.30 30.74 11.54
CA LEU A 209 -12.81 31.07 12.88
C LEU A 209 -12.07 30.31 13.98
N ASP A 210 -11.78 29.01 13.77
CA ASP A 210 -11.04 28.21 14.75
C ASP A 210 -9.60 28.73 14.90
N ILE A 211 -8.97 29.11 13.81
CA ILE A 211 -7.64 29.72 13.83
C ILE A 211 -7.64 31.05 14.59
N MET A 212 -8.67 31.88 14.41
CA MET A 212 -8.82 33.14 15.13
C MET A 212 -9.03 32.92 16.64
N VAL A 213 -9.73 31.85 17.03
CA VAL A 213 -9.89 31.46 18.44
C VAL A 213 -8.54 31.05 19.02
N GLU A 214 -7.79 30.21 18.32
CA GLU A 214 -6.44 29.76 18.74
C GLU A 214 -5.45 30.95 18.87
N MET A 215 -5.58 31.94 18.00
CA MET A 215 -4.79 33.19 18.08
C MET A 215 -5.26 34.13 19.19
N GLY A 216 -6.29 33.75 19.96
CA GLY A 216 -6.82 34.55 21.07
C GLY A 216 -7.64 35.77 20.64
N TRP A 217 -8.15 35.78 19.40
CA TRP A 217 -9.08 36.84 18.95
C TRP A 217 -10.48 36.68 19.53
N PHE A 218 -10.88 35.39 19.80
CA PHE A 218 -12.13 35.02 20.44
C PHE A 218 -11.87 34.05 21.60
N GLU A 219 -12.76 33.99 22.57
CA GLU A 219 -12.74 32.99 23.65
C GLU A 219 -13.90 32.01 23.48
N ARG A 220 -13.61 30.70 23.49
CA ARG A 220 -14.64 29.68 23.63
C ARG A 220 -15.00 29.47 25.10
N THR A 221 -16.24 29.65 25.47
CA THR A 221 -16.70 29.26 26.82
C THR A 221 -16.73 27.73 26.95
N ARG A 222 -16.68 27.21 28.20
CA ARG A 222 -16.81 25.76 28.48
C ARG A 222 -18.10 25.10 27.92
N ARG A 223 -19.09 25.89 27.45
CA ARG A 223 -20.31 25.42 26.82
C ARG A 223 -20.31 25.60 25.29
N GLY A 224 -19.15 25.80 24.68
CA GLY A 224 -19.01 25.95 23.22
C GLY A 224 -19.48 27.31 22.67
N ARG A 225 -19.81 28.27 23.52
CA ARG A 225 -20.25 29.61 23.10
C ARG A 225 -19.04 30.50 22.86
N LEU A 226 -19.09 31.32 21.81
CA LEU A 226 -18.10 32.34 21.53
C LEU A 226 -18.41 33.59 22.37
N THR A 227 -17.41 34.13 23.03
CA THR A 227 -17.51 35.43 23.73
C THR A 227 -16.40 36.33 23.23
N ASP A 228 -16.71 37.63 23.09
CA ASP A 228 -15.67 38.64 22.94
C ASP A 228 -14.89 38.81 24.27
N LYS A 229 -13.70 39.40 24.24
CA LYS A 229 -12.93 39.69 25.47
C LYS A 229 -13.60 40.64 26.44
N ASN A 230 -14.68 41.30 26.03
CA ASN A 230 -15.49 42.19 26.87
C ASN A 230 -16.64 41.46 27.57
N LYS A 231 -16.68 40.09 27.52
CA LYS A 231 -17.73 39.24 28.13
C LYS A 231 -19.16 39.48 27.64
N LYS A 232 -19.34 40.14 26.50
CA LYS A 232 -20.66 40.16 25.85
C LYS A 232 -20.85 38.80 25.15
N GLN A 233 -21.88 38.10 25.59
CA GLN A 233 -22.20 36.79 25.07
C GLN A 233 -22.71 36.90 23.64
N VAL A 234 -21.98 36.27 22.71
CA VAL A 234 -22.46 36.06 21.36
C VAL A 234 -23.37 34.82 21.41
N VAL A 235 -24.67 35.05 21.49
CA VAL A 235 -25.68 33.97 21.60
C VAL A 235 -25.93 33.40 20.22
N VAL A 236 -25.48 32.15 19.99
CA VAL A 236 -26.01 31.33 18.89
C VAL A 236 -27.29 30.70 19.36
N PRO A 237 -28.45 30.99 18.78
CA PRO A 237 -29.65 30.24 19.12
C PRO A 237 -29.40 28.75 18.84
N GLU A 238 -29.67 27.90 19.82
CA GLU A 238 -29.55 26.44 19.70
C GLU A 238 -30.44 25.89 18.56
N GLU A 239 -31.51 26.58 18.25
CA GLU A 239 -32.43 26.32 17.13
C GLU A 239 -31.77 26.53 15.74
N ALA A 240 -30.85 27.46 15.60
CA ALA A 240 -30.12 27.70 14.35
C ALA A 240 -29.08 26.60 14.07
N LEU A 241 -28.50 26.00 15.12
CA LEU A 241 -27.57 24.87 15.00
C LEU A 241 -28.27 23.55 14.67
N ASN A 242 -29.51 23.38 15.14
CA ASN A 242 -30.30 22.14 14.96
C ASN A 242 -31.14 22.11 13.68
N GLN A 243 -31.39 23.25 13.04
CA GLN A 243 -32.28 23.34 11.88
C GLN A 243 -31.57 23.52 10.54
N GLY A 244 -30.22 23.51 10.50
CA GLY A 244 -29.47 23.72 9.24
C GLY A 244 -29.73 25.10 8.63
N LEU A 245 -30.31 26.05 9.39
CA LEU A 245 -30.65 27.39 8.95
C LEU A 245 -29.45 28.33 9.15
N ASP A 246 -29.06 28.88 8.05
CA ASP A 246 -28.38 30.12 7.76
C ASP A 246 -27.46 30.68 8.87
N ARG A 247 -26.33 29.99 9.02
CA ARG A 247 -25.19 30.46 9.80
C ARG A 247 -24.65 31.80 9.27
N ASP A 248 -24.96 32.11 8.01
CA ASP A 248 -24.53 33.33 7.32
C ASP A 248 -25.29 34.57 7.86
N GLN A 249 -26.58 34.46 8.13
CA GLN A 249 -27.33 35.53 8.80
C GLN A 249 -26.89 35.76 10.24
N TYR A 250 -26.40 34.71 10.90
CA TYR A 250 -25.89 34.79 12.26
C TYR A 250 -24.50 35.44 12.31
N LEU A 251 -23.62 35.11 11.34
CA LEU A 251 -22.29 35.71 11.21
C LEU A 251 -22.34 37.18 10.76
N ASP A 252 -23.37 37.56 10.00
CA ASP A 252 -23.67 38.99 9.70
C ASP A 252 -24.07 39.78 10.95
N SER A 253 -24.67 39.17 11.96
CA SER A 253 -24.96 39.79 13.24
C SER A 253 -23.70 39.98 14.11
N LEU A 254 -22.62 39.26 13.80
CA LEU A 254 -21.27 39.41 14.39
C LEU A 254 -20.46 40.50 13.71
N ARG A 255 -21.05 41.64 13.35
CA ARG A 255 -20.33 42.86 12.93
C ARG A 255 -19.42 43.28 14.06
N LEU A 256 -18.26 42.68 14.10
CA LEU A 256 -17.15 43.07 14.97
C LEU A 256 -16.55 44.33 14.39
N ASP A 257 -16.75 45.44 15.10
CA ASP A 257 -16.02 46.67 14.87
C ASP A 257 -14.53 46.37 15.09
N SER A 258 -13.84 46.09 14.00
CA SER A 258 -12.42 45.70 13.97
C SER A 258 -11.53 46.76 14.63
N THR A 259 -11.99 48.01 14.75
CA THR A 259 -11.26 49.12 15.35
C THR A 259 -11.27 49.08 16.90
N VAL A 260 -12.27 48.49 17.53
CA VAL A 260 -12.34 48.35 19.00
C VAL A 260 -11.46 47.23 19.53
N PHE A 261 -11.32 46.15 18.73
CA PHE A 261 -10.51 44.98 19.09
C PHE A 261 -9.00 45.27 19.14
N LEU A 262 -8.52 46.15 18.29
CA LEU A 262 -7.10 46.50 18.09
C LEU A 262 -6.41 47.13 19.30
N ARG A 263 -7.16 47.71 20.24
CA ARG A 263 -6.58 48.50 21.34
C ARG A 263 -6.19 47.75 22.61
N LYS A 264 -6.57 46.47 22.79
CA LYS A 264 -6.51 45.84 24.12
C LYS A 264 -5.56 44.62 24.28
N THR A 265 -4.93 44.11 23.23
CA THR A 265 -4.35 42.74 23.30
C THR A 265 -2.84 42.63 23.45
N THR A 266 -2.05 43.72 23.24
CA THR A 266 -0.59 43.68 23.46
C THR A 266 -0.06 45.05 23.93
N PRO A 267 0.45 45.14 25.17
CA PRO A 267 0.95 46.42 25.71
C PRO A 267 2.23 46.95 25.04
N ASN A 268 3.02 46.11 24.39
CA ASN A 268 4.37 46.42 23.95
C ASN A 268 4.68 46.20 22.46
N ALA A 269 3.77 45.68 21.62
CA ALA A 269 3.95 45.60 20.18
C ALA A 269 2.94 46.51 19.47
N ASN A 270 3.28 47.06 18.32
CA ASN A 270 2.32 47.84 17.53
C ASN A 270 1.13 46.95 17.14
N PRO A 271 0.00 47.03 17.84
CA PRO A 271 -1.11 46.07 17.72
C PRO A 271 -1.67 46.03 16.29
N LEU A 272 -1.67 47.21 15.64
CA LEU A 272 -2.18 47.35 14.27
C LEU A 272 -1.32 46.58 13.25
N TYR A 273 -0.01 46.58 13.40
CA TYR A 273 0.90 45.90 12.49
C TYR A 273 0.76 44.37 12.59
N VAL A 274 0.73 43.83 13.81
CA VAL A 274 0.60 42.37 14.05
C VAL A 274 -0.71 41.86 13.52
N GLN A 275 -1.82 42.57 13.75
CA GLN A 275 -3.14 42.15 13.30
C GLN A 275 -3.31 42.28 11.78
N ALA A 276 -2.79 43.37 11.19
CA ALA A 276 -2.77 43.49 9.74
C ALA A 276 -1.93 42.35 9.10
N TYR A 277 -0.79 41.99 9.69
CA TYR A 277 0.04 40.89 9.25
C TYR A 277 -0.71 39.54 9.33
N LEU A 278 -1.35 39.25 10.46
CA LEU A 278 -2.12 38.03 10.65
C LEU A 278 -3.35 37.96 9.72
N GLY A 279 -4.06 39.09 9.56
CA GLY A 279 -5.18 39.19 8.62
C GLY A 279 -4.75 38.98 7.16
N ILE A 280 -3.62 39.52 6.74
CA ILE A 280 -3.07 39.30 5.40
C ILE A 280 -2.68 37.82 5.22
N LYS A 281 -2.07 37.23 6.23
CA LYS A 281 -1.69 35.79 6.17
C LYS A 281 -2.90 34.87 6.10
N LEU A 282 -3.90 35.07 6.94
CA LEU A 282 -5.15 34.29 6.89
C LEU A 282 -5.84 34.46 5.53
N LYS A 283 -5.88 35.69 5.01
CA LYS A 283 -6.44 35.96 3.69
C LYS A 283 -5.64 35.28 2.57
N TYR A 284 -4.32 35.19 2.70
CA TYR A 284 -3.48 34.44 1.76
C TYR A 284 -3.80 32.95 1.80
N VAL A 285 -3.91 32.36 2.99
CA VAL A 285 -4.17 30.94 3.20
C VAL A 285 -5.58 30.54 2.71
N HIS A 286 -6.60 31.26 3.12
CA HIS A 286 -8.00 30.92 2.81
C HIS A 286 -8.54 31.60 1.55
N GLY A 287 -7.93 32.72 1.12
CA GLY A 287 -8.41 33.51 0.00
C GLY A 287 -9.72 34.23 0.32
N ASN A 288 -10.30 34.88 -0.69
CA ASN A 288 -11.69 35.34 -0.65
C ASN A 288 -12.60 34.20 -1.14
N THR A 289 -12.51 33.02 -0.56
CA THR A 289 -13.35 31.90 -0.99
C THR A 289 -14.74 32.08 -0.36
N PRO A 290 -15.73 32.61 -1.10
CA PRO A 290 -17.10 32.52 -0.63
C PRO A 290 -17.43 31.04 -0.57
N VAL A 291 -18.15 30.62 0.47
CA VAL A 291 -18.78 29.29 0.66
C VAL A 291 -18.26 28.26 -0.35
N MET A 292 -17.40 27.32 0.09
CA MET A 292 -16.94 26.25 -0.78
C MET A 292 -18.15 25.45 -1.28
N ASP A 293 -18.57 25.71 -2.51
CA ASP A 293 -19.50 24.80 -3.17
C ASP A 293 -18.71 23.55 -3.55
N LEU A 294 -18.69 22.58 -2.64
CA LEU A 294 -17.99 21.30 -2.83
C LEU A 294 -18.45 20.57 -4.09
N LYS A 295 -19.68 20.82 -4.54
CA LYS A 295 -20.23 20.21 -5.78
C LYS A 295 -19.65 20.82 -7.05
N ALA A 296 -19.14 22.04 -6.96
CA ALA A 296 -18.54 22.74 -8.11
C ALA A 296 -17.03 22.47 -8.26
N VAL A 297 -16.40 21.78 -7.30
CA VAL A 297 -14.97 21.50 -7.32
C VAL A 297 -14.69 20.22 -8.12
N ASP A 298 -13.86 20.32 -9.17
CA ASP A 298 -13.43 19.17 -9.95
C ASP A 298 -12.41 18.32 -9.22
N CYS A 299 -12.85 17.24 -8.61
CA CYS A 299 -12.03 16.23 -7.94
C CYS A 299 -11.71 15.01 -8.83
N THR A 300 -12.04 15.04 -10.11
CA THR A 300 -11.84 13.92 -11.06
C THR A 300 -10.38 13.48 -11.08
N PRO A 301 -10.08 12.16 -10.99
CA PRO A 301 -8.72 11.65 -11.05
C PRO A 301 -7.99 12.07 -12.34
N LEU A 302 -6.72 12.45 -12.19
CA LEU A 302 -5.86 12.73 -13.34
C LEU A 302 -5.41 11.42 -13.99
N PRO A 303 -5.17 11.42 -15.33
CA PRO A 303 -4.75 10.22 -16.04
C PRO A 303 -3.40 9.70 -15.54
N VAL A 304 -3.31 8.41 -15.30
CA VAL A 304 -2.08 7.71 -14.90
C VAL A 304 -1.27 7.35 -16.16
N HIS A 305 0.02 7.63 -16.14
CA HIS A 305 0.92 7.35 -17.26
C HIS A 305 1.71 6.08 -17.00
N LEU A 306 1.50 5.04 -17.82
CA LEU A 306 2.22 3.78 -17.74
C LEU A 306 3.12 3.61 -18.97
N PRO A 307 4.35 3.09 -18.83
CA PRO A 307 5.14 2.67 -19.97
C PRO A 307 4.47 1.43 -20.59
N MET A 308 3.95 1.56 -21.81
CA MET A 308 3.27 0.46 -22.48
C MET A 308 4.22 -0.31 -23.40
N PRO A 309 4.07 -1.65 -23.54
CA PRO A 309 4.91 -2.46 -24.41
C PRO A 309 4.72 -2.10 -25.88
N GLN A 310 5.78 -2.14 -26.66
CA GLN A 310 5.73 -1.93 -28.10
C GLN A 310 5.38 -3.25 -28.81
N VAL A 311 4.58 -3.17 -29.87
CA VAL A 311 4.21 -4.33 -30.71
C VAL A 311 5.44 -5.08 -31.23
N LYS A 312 6.51 -4.34 -31.57
CA LYS A 312 7.78 -4.91 -32.01
C LYS A 312 8.40 -5.81 -30.94
N GLU A 313 8.40 -5.38 -29.68
CA GLU A 313 8.97 -6.15 -28.55
C GLU A 313 8.17 -7.43 -28.27
N ILE A 314 6.84 -7.35 -28.37
CA ILE A 314 5.94 -8.52 -28.27
C ILE A 314 6.25 -9.53 -29.39
N ASN A 315 6.36 -9.07 -30.65
CA ASN A 315 6.64 -9.92 -31.79
C ASN A 315 8.04 -10.56 -31.70
N GLN A 316 9.06 -9.80 -31.29
CA GLN A 316 10.41 -10.33 -31.08
C GLN A 316 10.42 -11.41 -29.98
N THR A 317 9.74 -11.17 -28.87
CA THR A 317 9.62 -12.17 -27.78
C THR A 317 8.90 -13.42 -28.27
N LYS A 318 7.84 -13.27 -29.05
CA LYS A 318 7.11 -14.38 -29.65
C LYS A 318 7.99 -15.24 -30.56
N GLU A 319 8.82 -14.63 -31.42
CA GLU A 319 9.74 -15.37 -32.28
C GLU A 319 10.84 -16.11 -31.48
N LEU A 320 11.38 -15.50 -30.42
CA LEU A 320 12.31 -16.20 -29.51
C LEU A 320 11.66 -17.44 -28.87
N LEU A 321 10.41 -17.30 -28.40
CA LEU A 321 9.66 -18.41 -27.81
C LEU A 321 9.32 -19.52 -28.81
N ARG A 322 9.07 -19.20 -30.07
CA ARG A 322 8.80 -20.20 -31.12
C ARG A 322 9.96 -21.14 -31.37
N THR A 323 11.17 -20.68 -31.19
CA THR A 323 12.40 -21.47 -31.41
C THR A 323 12.88 -22.15 -30.13
N ALA A 324 12.44 -21.71 -28.96
CA ALA A 324 12.86 -22.23 -27.69
C ALA A 324 12.30 -23.63 -27.39
N ARG A 325 13.16 -24.55 -27.00
CA ARG A 325 12.79 -25.90 -26.57
C ARG A 325 12.59 -26.03 -25.07
N ARG A 326 13.32 -25.22 -24.30
CA ARG A 326 13.27 -25.22 -22.81
C ARG A 326 13.13 -23.81 -22.25
N PRO A 327 12.06 -23.08 -22.62
CA PRO A 327 11.86 -21.73 -22.10
C PRO A 327 11.49 -21.76 -20.61
N VAL A 328 11.87 -20.68 -19.89
CA VAL A 328 11.51 -20.45 -18.49
C VAL A 328 10.98 -19.03 -18.33
N LEU A 329 9.89 -18.89 -17.57
CA LEU A 329 9.30 -17.60 -17.20
C LEU A 329 9.51 -17.34 -15.71
N VAL A 330 10.07 -16.19 -15.36
CA VAL A 330 10.26 -15.73 -13.97
C VAL A 330 9.45 -14.45 -13.78
N LEU A 331 8.45 -14.51 -12.91
CA LEU A 331 7.56 -13.40 -12.60
C LEU A 331 7.88 -12.81 -11.23
N GLY A 332 8.08 -11.50 -11.18
CA GLY A 332 8.29 -10.74 -9.96
C GLY A 332 7.09 -9.89 -9.58
N SER A 333 7.21 -9.13 -8.49
CA SER A 333 6.11 -8.35 -7.89
C SER A 333 5.47 -7.34 -8.84
N GLN A 334 6.19 -6.77 -9.81
CA GLN A 334 5.62 -5.77 -10.71
C GLN A 334 4.46 -6.28 -11.58
N VAL A 335 4.36 -7.59 -11.83
CA VAL A 335 3.24 -8.13 -12.62
C VAL A 335 1.90 -8.02 -11.88
N THR A 336 1.92 -7.82 -10.57
CA THR A 336 0.71 -7.78 -9.72
C THR A 336 0.33 -6.37 -9.25
N ILE A 337 1.00 -5.31 -9.73
CA ILE A 337 0.75 -3.93 -9.29
C ILE A 337 -0.70 -3.50 -9.56
N ASP A 338 -1.26 -3.84 -10.71
CA ASP A 338 -2.68 -3.61 -10.98
C ASP A 338 -3.50 -4.86 -10.63
N ALA A 339 -4.02 -4.89 -9.41
CA ALA A 339 -4.85 -5.99 -8.90
C ALA A 339 -6.06 -6.32 -9.79
N ARG A 340 -6.57 -5.35 -10.55
CA ARG A 340 -7.75 -5.49 -11.42
C ARG A 340 -7.47 -6.36 -12.65
N LEU A 341 -6.21 -6.51 -13.04
CA LEU A 341 -5.80 -7.27 -14.23
C LEU A 341 -5.46 -8.74 -13.94
N MET A 342 -5.55 -9.20 -12.70
CA MET A 342 -5.06 -10.52 -12.30
C MET A 342 -5.71 -11.66 -13.09
N THR A 343 -7.01 -11.60 -13.36
CA THR A 343 -7.69 -12.62 -14.15
C THR A 343 -7.15 -12.73 -15.58
N GLN A 344 -6.91 -11.58 -16.21
CA GLN A 344 -6.36 -11.52 -17.57
C GLN A 344 -4.89 -11.98 -17.60
N LEU A 345 -4.12 -11.60 -16.60
CA LEU A 345 -2.72 -12.01 -16.45
C LEU A 345 -2.60 -13.53 -16.27
N VAL A 346 -3.40 -14.13 -15.38
CA VAL A 346 -3.43 -15.60 -15.19
C VAL A 346 -3.80 -16.33 -16.48
N ALA A 347 -4.80 -15.83 -17.21
CA ALA A 347 -5.18 -16.41 -18.50
C ALA A 347 -4.01 -16.34 -19.51
N ALA A 348 -3.34 -15.22 -19.62
CA ALA A 348 -2.20 -15.03 -20.52
C ALA A 348 -1.04 -15.97 -20.18
N VAL A 349 -0.67 -16.09 -18.91
CA VAL A 349 0.42 -17.00 -18.47
C VAL A 349 0.06 -18.46 -18.72
N ASN A 350 -1.20 -18.84 -18.51
CA ASN A 350 -1.65 -20.21 -18.80
C ASN A 350 -1.64 -20.53 -20.29
N VAL A 351 -2.00 -19.59 -21.15
CA VAL A 351 -1.96 -19.74 -22.62
C VAL A 351 -0.53 -19.94 -23.12
N LEU A 352 0.44 -19.24 -22.56
CA LEU A 352 1.85 -19.43 -22.91
C LEU A 352 2.35 -20.83 -22.54
N GLY A 353 1.83 -21.44 -21.47
CA GLY A 353 2.15 -22.82 -21.06
C GLY A 353 3.61 -23.06 -20.62
N ILE A 354 4.40 -22.00 -20.46
CA ILE A 354 5.83 -22.05 -20.12
C ILE A 354 6.00 -22.35 -18.62
N PRO A 355 6.98 -23.22 -18.22
CA PRO A 355 7.34 -23.37 -16.81
C PRO A 355 7.60 -22.05 -16.15
N THR A 356 6.84 -21.73 -15.10
CA THR A 356 6.80 -20.40 -14.50
C THR A 356 7.23 -20.44 -13.03
N PHE A 357 8.21 -19.62 -12.67
CA PHE A 357 8.63 -19.37 -11.30
C PHE A 357 8.09 -18.02 -10.83
N LEU A 358 7.52 -18.00 -9.62
CA LEU A 358 6.88 -16.83 -9.03
C LEU A 358 7.68 -16.33 -7.83
N GLY A 359 7.88 -15.01 -7.74
CA GLY A 359 8.61 -14.36 -6.64
C GLY A 359 7.83 -13.17 -6.04
N GLY A 360 8.08 -12.86 -4.76
CA GLY A 360 7.42 -11.77 -4.05
C GLY A 360 5.90 -11.84 -4.15
N MET A 361 5.24 -10.74 -4.43
CA MET A 361 3.78 -10.66 -4.55
C MET A 361 3.17 -11.55 -5.65
N ALA A 362 3.96 -11.99 -6.62
CA ALA A 362 3.48 -12.91 -7.64
C ALA A 362 3.33 -14.36 -7.14
N ARG A 363 3.79 -14.70 -5.92
CA ARG A 363 3.83 -16.10 -5.41
C ARG A 363 2.51 -16.85 -5.53
N GLY A 364 1.39 -16.20 -5.33
CA GLY A 364 0.07 -16.81 -5.42
C GLY A 364 -0.57 -16.80 -6.81
N LEU A 365 0.04 -16.16 -7.81
CA LEU A 365 -0.60 -15.80 -9.07
C LEU A 365 -1.32 -16.97 -9.76
N LEU A 366 -0.70 -18.14 -9.82
CA LEU A 366 -1.25 -19.31 -10.51
C LEU A 366 -2.01 -20.29 -9.57
N GLY A 367 -2.17 -19.92 -8.30
CA GLY A 367 -2.78 -20.77 -7.29
C GLY A 367 -1.97 -22.04 -6.99
N ARG A 368 -2.43 -22.83 -6.02
CA ARG A 368 -1.71 -24.04 -5.57
C ARG A 368 -1.65 -25.16 -6.61
N HIS A 369 -2.55 -25.14 -7.59
CA HIS A 369 -2.69 -26.16 -8.63
C HIS A 369 -2.31 -25.67 -10.04
N GLY A 370 -1.63 -24.53 -10.14
CA GLY A 370 -1.24 -23.97 -11.42
C GLY A 370 -0.50 -24.98 -12.31
N ARG A 371 -1.01 -25.20 -13.54
CA ARG A 371 -0.51 -26.23 -14.45
C ARG A 371 0.98 -26.07 -14.76
N ASN A 372 1.42 -24.87 -15.03
CA ASN A 372 2.79 -24.52 -15.42
C ASN A 372 3.60 -23.88 -14.27
N PHE A 373 3.07 -23.83 -13.07
CA PHE A 373 3.74 -23.29 -11.89
C PHE A 373 4.76 -24.30 -11.33
N ILE A 374 6.00 -23.84 -11.12
CA ILE A 374 7.09 -24.58 -10.47
C ILE A 374 7.61 -23.73 -9.31
N ARG A 375 7.70 -24.34 -8.12
CA ARG A 375 8.13 -23.62 -6.90
C ARG A 375 9.60 -23.80 -6.60
N GLN A 376 10.14 -24.97 -6.86
CA GLN A 376 11.48 -25.37 -6.43
C GLN A 376 12.40 -25.66 -7.62
N GLY A 377 13.71 -25.61 -7.39
CA GLY A 377 14.68 -25.94 -8.42
C GLY A 377 14.92 -24.87 -9.46
N ARG A 378 14.57 -23.58 -9.18
CA ARG A 378 14.71 -22.47 -10.11
C ARG A 378 16.12 -22.35 -10.70
N THR A 379 17.17 -22.41 -9.87
CA THR A 379 18.57 -22.30 -10.34
C THR A 379 18.91 -23.38 -11.37
N GLN A 380 18.48 -24.60 -11.11
CA GLN A 380 18.70 -25.71 -12.05
C GLN A 380 17.89 -25.54 -13.33
N ALA A 381 16.63 -25.14 -13.24
CA ALA A 381 15.80 -24.89 -14.41
C ALA A 381 16.35 -23.76 -15.29
N LEU A 382 16.85 -22.68 -14.68
CA LEU A 382 17.53 -21.60 -15.40
C LEU A 382 18.80 -22.08 -16.09
N ALA A 383 19.65 -22.87 -15.42
CA ALA A 383 20.86 -23.42 -16.02
C ALA A 383 20.60 -24.37 -17.22
N GLU A 384 19.46 -25.07 -17.23
CA GLU A 384 19.07 -26.00 -18.30
C GLU A 384 18.22 -25.31 -19.40
N SER A 385 17.82 -24.07 -19.21
CA SER A 385 16.95 -23.34 -20.15
C SER A 385 17.69 -22.82 -21.36
N ASP A 386 16.98 -22.67 -22.48
CA ASP A 386 17.47 -22.08 -23.73
C ASP A 386 16.80 -20.73 -24.09
N CYS A 387 15.86 -20.27 -23.28
CA CYS A 387 15.26 -18.94 -23.35
C CYS A 387 14.69 -18.57 -21.97
N VAL A 388 14.97 -17.36 -21.49
CA VAL A 388 14.48 -16.86 -20.20
C VAL A 388 13.70 -15.58 -20.40
N ILE A 389 12.52 -15.49 -19.78
CA ILE A 389 11.75 -14.26 -19.70
C ILE A 389 11.71 -13.82 -18.22
N LEU A 390 12.29 -12.66 -17.92
CA LEU A 390 12.22 -11.99 -16.63
C LEU A 390 11.16 -10.90 -16.74
N CYS A 391 10.00 -11.09 -16.10
CA CYS A 391 8.90 -10.14 -16.22
C CYS A 391 8.55 -9.58 -14.84
N GLY A 392 8.86 -8.29 -14.61
CA GLY A 392 8.68 -7.64 -13.31
C GLY A 392 9.58 -8.21 -12.20
N ALA A 393 10.52 -9.06 -12.54
CA ALA A 393 11.54 -9.59 -11.64
C ALA A 393 12.78 -8.69 -11.66
N VAL A 394 13.50 -8.65 -10.54
CA VAL A 394 14.74 -7.87 -10.38
C VAL A 394 15.91 -8.83 -10.15
N THR A 395 17.04 -8.56 -10.79
CA THR A 395 18.28 -9.35 -10.68
C THR A 395 19.11 -8.90 -9.47
N ASP A 396 18.49 -8.80 -8.32
CA ASP A 396 19.14 -8.53 -7.04
C ASP A 396 19.60 -9.85 -6.35
N PHE A 397 19.84 -9.79 -5.03
CA PHE A 397 20.26 -10.94 -4.25
C PHE A 397 19.34 -12.18 -4.43
N ARG A 398 18.05 -12.00 -4.67
CA ARG A 398 17.06 -13.08 -4.86
C ARG A 398 17.30 -13.91 -6.14
N LEU A 399 17.94 -13.33 -7.13
CA LEU A 399 18.43 -14.02 -8.34
C LEU A 399 19.96 -14.13 -8.39
N GLY A 400 20.63 -14.02 -7.21
CA GLY A 400 22.09 -14.06 -7.11
C GLY A 400 22.76 -12.98 -7.94
N TYR A 401 22.20 -11.77 -7.97
CA TYR A 401 22.70 -10.65 -8.77
C TYR A 401 22.78 -10.95 -10.28
N GLY A 402 21.97 -11.89 -10.76
CA GLY A 402 22.03 -12.39 -12.14
C GLY A 402 22.96 -13.58 -12.37
N LYS A 403 23.77 -14.01 -11.38
CA LYS A 403 24.68 -15.16 -11.50
C LYS A 403 23.96 -16.47 -11.81
N SER A 404 22.71 -16.60 -11.41
CA SER A 404 21.88 -17.80 -11.68
C SER A 404 21.31 -17.84 -13.10
N LEU A 405 21.46 -16.78 -13.89
CA LEU A 405 20.98 -16.71 -15.27
C LEU A 405 21.98 -17.36 -16.24
N PRO A 406 21.52 -18.06 -17.28
CA PRO A 406 22.40 -18.69 -18.27
C PRO A 406 23.08 -17.63 -19.16
N LYS A 407 24.35 -17.85 -19.50
CA LYS A 407 25.19 -16.83 -20.16
C LYS A 407 25.00 -16.71 -21.68
N HIS A 408 24.51 -17.71 -22.36
CA HIS A 408 24.54 -17.81 -23.85
C HIS A 408 23.15 -18.08 -24.45
N VAL A 409 22.11 -17.73 -23.74
CA VAL A 409 20.74 -17.92 -24.20
C VAL A 409 20.01 -16.57 -24.29
N PRO A 410 18.99 -16.44 -25.13
CA PRO A 410 18.17 -15.24 -25.16
C PRO A 410 17.51 -14.98 -23.82
N ILE A 411 17.67 -13.75 -23.33
CA ILE A 411 17.00 -13.26 -22.12
C ILE A 411 16.15 -12.05 -22.50
N VAL A 412 14.84 -12.15 -22.27
CA VAL A 412 13.90 -11.04 -22.38
C VAL A 412 13.65 -10.48 -20.99
N ALA A 413 13.94 -9.22 -20.77
CA ALA A 413 13.72 -8.54 -19.51
C ALA A 413 12.68 -7.43 -19.68
N VAL A 414 11.66 -7.41 -18.81
CA VAL A 414 10.56 -6.46 -18.83
C VAL A 414 10.38 -5.82 -17.46
N ASN A 415 10.47 -4.50 -17.39
CA ASN A 415 10.36 -3.77 -16.13
C ASN A 415 9.86 -2.33 -16.36
N ARG A 416 9.08 -1.76 -15.43
CA ARG A 416 8.69 -0.34 -15.45
C ARG A 416 9.85 0.62 -15.11
N SER A 417 10.92 0.13 -14.46
CA SER A 417 12.11 0.90 -14.11
C SER A 417 13.25 0.56 -15.04
N VAL A 418 13.79 1.56 -15.72
CA VAL A 418 15.00 1.43 -16.55
C VAL A 418 16.21 1.04 -15.68
N GLU A 419 16.30 1.55 -14.46
CA GLU A 419 17.33 1.23 -13.51
C GLU A 419 17.30 -0.25 -13.13
N MET A 420 16.12 -0.77 -12.73
CA MET A 420 15.95 -2.17 -12.36
C MET A 420 16.09 -3.12 -13.56
N LEU A 421 15.76 -2.65 -14.76
CA LEU A 421 15.91 -3.40 -16.01
C LEU A 421 17.38 -3.68 -16.34
N ASN A 422 18.25 -2.73 -15.97
CA ASN A 422 19.69 -2.80 -16.24
C ASN A 422 20.52 -3.20 -15.00
N LEU A 423 19.87 -3.54 -13.89
CA LEU A 423 20.58 -3.87 -12.66
C LEU A 423 21.48 -5.10 -12.85
N ASN A 424 22.78 -4.96 -12.53
CA ASN A 424 23.80 -6.01 -12.61
C ASN A 424 24.04 -6.60 -14.02
N THR A 425 23.61 -5.91 -15.08
CA THR A 425 23.84 -6.35 -16.48
C THR A 425 25.31 -6.27 -16.88
N ASP A 426 26.11 -5.52 -16.20
CA ASP A 426 27.56 -5.37 -16.36
C ASP A 426 28.36 -6.48 -15.66
N LEU A 427 27.74 -7.26 -14.75
CA LEU A 427 28.42 -8.25 -13.93
C LEU A 427 28.27 -9.69 -14.47
N TYR A 428 27.04 -10.16 -14.60
CA TYR A 428 26.78 -11.58 -14.80
C TYR A 428 25.87 -11.92 -15.98
N TRP A 429 25.09 -11.00 -16.49
CA TRP A 429 24.06 -11.27 -17.49
C TRP A 429 23.82 -10.05 -18.39
N THR A 430 23.23 -10.27 -19.55
CA THR A 430 22.85 -9.19 -20.46
C THR A 430 21.54 -9.57 -21.14
N PRO A 431 20.53 -8.69 -21.23
CA PRO A 431 19.29 -8.97 -21.93
C PRO A 431 19.50 -8.96 -23.45
N THR A 432 18.90 -9.94 -24.14
CA THR A 432 18.77 -9.92 -25.60
C THR A 432 17.72 -8.90 -26.03
N LEU A 433 16.66 -8.78 -25.23
CA LEU A 433 15.61 -7.77 -25.37
C LEU A 433 15.31 -7.15 -24.00
N ALA A 434 15.49 -5.84 -23.90
CA ALA A 434 15.13 -5.05 -22.72
C ALA A 434 13.89 -4.21 -23.07
N SER A 435 12.76 -4.50 -22.47
CA SER A 435 11.50 -3.75 -22.64
C SER A 435 11.23 -2.88 -21.42
N HIS A 436 11.35 -1.57 -21.59
CA HIS A 436 10.91 -0.59 -20.60
C HIS A 436 9.39 -0.43 -20.69
N SER A 437 8.67 -1.36 -20.11
CA SER A 437 7.21 -1.39 -20.19
C SER A 437 6.57 -2.03 -18.96
N ASP A 438 5.25 -1.90 -18.86
CA ASP A 438 4.47 -2.55 -17.81
C ASP A 438 4.47 -4.07 -18.00
N PRO A 439 4.98 -4.84 -17.01
CA PRO A 439 5.10 -6.29 -17.13
C PRO A 439 3.76 -7.02 -17.23
N CYS A 440 2.70 -6.53 -16.58
CA CYS A 440 1.37 -7.12 -16.66
C CYS A 440 0.80 -6.99 -18.08
N HIS A 441 0.80 -5.78 -18.63
CA HIS A 441 0.34 -5.52 -20.00
C HIS A 441 1.19 -6.25 -21.04
N PHE A 442 2.50 -6.34 -20.81
CA PHE A 442 3.40 -7.09 -21.69
C PHE A 442 2.96 -8.56 -21.80
N LEU A 443 2.73 -9.23 -20.65
CA LEU A 443 2.31 -10.63 -20.63
C LEU A 443 0.92 -10.83 -21.22
N ILE A 444 -0.02 -9.92 -20.95
CA ILE A 444 -1.36 -10.00 -21.51
C ILE A 444 -1.31 -9.89 -23.04
N GLN A 445 -0.57 -8.92 -23.58
CA GLN A 445 -0.42 -8.75 -25.03
C GLN A 445 0.35 -9.91 -25.66
N LEU A 446 1.38 -10.42 -25.01
CA LEU A 446 2.13 -11.60 -25.48
C LEU A 446 1.23 -12.83 -25.55
N GLY A 447 0.40 -13.07 -24.51
CA GLY A 447 -0.56 -14.18 -24.49
C GLY A 447 -1.61 -14.07 -25.59
N GLN A 448 -2.12 -12.86 -25.85
CA GLN A 448 -3.05 -12.59 -26.96
C GLN A 448 -2.40 -12.84 -28.32
N ALA A 449 -1.18 -12.33 -28.53
CA ALA A 449 -0.44 -12.55 -29.78
C ALA A 449 -0.07 -14.02 -29.99
N TRP A 450 0.14 -14.78 -28.91
CA TRP A 450 0.38 -16.23 -28.96
C TRP A 450 -0.87 -17.00 -29.35
N SER A 451 -2.04 -16.69 -28.81
CA SER A 451 -3.32 -17.33 -29.12
C SER A 451 -3.76 -17.12 -30.57
N ASN A 452 -3.56 -15.90 -31.10
CA ASN A 452 -4.02 -15.55 -32.45
C ASN A 452 -3.30 -16.35 -33.54
N ASP A 453 -2.13 -16.88 -33.28
CA ASP A 453 -1.40 -17.75 -34.23
C ASP A 453 -1.89 -19.20 -34.22
N GLY A 454 -2.61 -19.64 -33.16
CA GLY A 454 -3.21 -20.98 -33.02
C GLY A 454 -4.69 -21.06 -33.43
N GLY A 455 -5.34 -19.94 -33.71
CA GLY A 455 -6.80 -19.82 -33.71
C GLY A 455 -7.55 -19.99 -35.03
N ASP A 456 -6.93 -20.47 -36.13
CA ASP A 456 -7.60 -20.64 -37.42
C ASP A 456 -8.10 -22.10 -37.72
N GLU A 457 -8.39 -22.91 -36.74
CA GLU A 457 -8.89 -24.29 -36.96
C GLU A 457 -10.26 -24.59 -36.35
N ASP A 458 -11.15 -23.62 -36.14
CA ASP A 458 -12.57 -23.99 -35.91
C ASP A 458 -13.55 -22.87 -36.30
N GLY A 459 -13.64 -22.61 -37.59
CA GLY A 459 -14.54 -21.64 -38.20
C GLY A 459 -15.25 -22.16 -39.43
N GLY A 460 -16.33 -22.93 -39.24
CA GLY A 460 -17.43 -22.97 -40.16
C GLY A 460 -17.37 -23.90 -41.38
N LYS A 461 -17.76 -25.14 -41.22
CA LYS A 461 -18.33 -25.90 -42.34
C LYS A 461 -19.72 -25.39 -42.71
N GLY A 462 -19.75 -24.37 -43.58
CA GLY A 462 -20.94 -24.03 -44.41
C GLY A 462 -20.90 -24.79 -45.71
N LYS A 463 -21.88 -25.66 -45.94
CA LYS A 463 -22.09 -26.41 -47.19
C LYS A 463 -22.41 -25.47 -48.33
N GLY A 464 -21.59 -25.50 -49.37
CA GLY A 464 -21.92 -24.97 -50.68
C GLY A 464 -21.36 -25.88 -51.77
N LYS A 465 -22.24 -26.63 -52.45
CA LYS A 465 -21.94 -27.43 -53.66
C LYS A 465 -21.67 -26.51 -54.83
N GLY A 466 -20.51 -26.67 -55.47
CA GLY A 466 -20.23 -26.07 -56.77
C GLY A 466 -19.18 -26.87 -57.51
N ILE A 467 -19.62 -27.53 -58.59
CA ILE A 467 -18.83 -28.36 -59.49
C ILE A 467 -18.02 -27.45 -60.43
N GLY A 468 -16.69 -27.70 -60.53
CA GLY A 468 -15.88 -27.05 -61.58
C GLY A 468 -14.53 -27.75 -61.72
N LYS A 469 -14.35 -28.47 -62.84
CA LYS A 469 -13.12 -29.08 -63.34
C LYS A 469 -12.12 -28.03 -63.81
N GLY A 470 -10.85 -28.19 -63.47
CA GLY A 470 -9.75 -27.39 -64.08
C GLY A 470 -8.40 -27.87 -63.62
N THR A 471 -7.63 -28.32 -64.53
CA THR A 471 -6.33 -29.00 -64.56
C THR A 471 -5.15 -28.07 -64.16
N GLY A 472 -4.20 -28.62 -63.41
CA GLY A 472 -2.74 -28.50 -63.67
C GLY A 472 -1.98 -27.35 -63.02
N GLY A 473 -0.94 -27.70 -62.26
CA GLY A 473 0.31 -26.94 -62.21
C GLY A 473 0.83 -26.54 -60.85
N GLY A 474 1.90 -27.13 -60.43
CA GLY A 474 3.02 -26.48 -59.74
C GLY A 474 2.90 -26.29 -58.21
N GLY A 475 3.51 -27.18 -57.48
CA GLY A 475 3.65 -27.06 -56.02
C GLY A 475 4.54 -25.89 -55.60
N THR A 476 4.06 -25.13 -54.65
CA THR A 476 4.88 -24.43 -53.67
C THR A 476 4.40 -24.87 -52.29
N SER A 477 5.30 -25.55 -51.59
CA SER A 477 5.09 -26.02 -50.20
C SER A 477 4.60 -24.85 -49.32
N GLY A 478 3.33 -24.85 -48.96
CA GLY A 478 2.83 -23.99 -47.91
C GLY A 478 3.61 -24.32 -46.61
N LYS A 479 4.33 -23.35 -46.10
CA LYS A 479 4.93 -23.43 -44.77
C LYS A 479 3.80 -23.69 -43.76
N GLY A 480 3.75 -24.91 -43.26
CA GLY A 480 2.87 -25.31 -42.18
C GLY A 480 3.04 -24.38 -40.98
N LYS A 481 1.95 -24.01 -40.36
CA LYS A 481 1.93 -23.30 -39.08
C LYS A 481 2.84 -24.02 -38.12
N THR A 482 3.93 -23.34 -37.69
CA THR A 482 4.92 -23.92 -36.77
C THR A 482 4.31 -23.94 -35.37
N ALA A 483 3.93 -25.13 -34.87
CA ALA A 483 3.71 -25.38 -33.45
C ALA A 483 4.92 -24.90 -32.62
N SER A 484 4.70 -24.58 -31.34
CA SER A 484 5.78 -24.27 -30.40
C SER A 484 6.84 -25.37 -30.45
N ALA A 485 8.12 -24.99 -30.51
CA ALA A 485 9.23 -25.95 -30.48
C ALA A 485 9.50 -26.51 -29.07
N MET A 486 8.76 -26.08 -28.05
CA MET A 486 8.94 -26.49 -26.66
C MET A 486 8.92 -28.01 -26.53
N ASP A 487 9.94 -28.56 -25.88
CA ASP A 487 10.04 -29.99 -25.57
C ASP A 487 8.87 -30.39 -24.67
N PRO A 488 8.01 -31.33 -25.12
CA PRO A 488 6.85 -31.78 -24.35
C PRO A 488 7.22 -32.37 -22.98
N ASN A 489 8.47 -32.86 -22.82
CA ASN A 489 8.97 -33.40 -21.55
C ASN A 489 9.57 -32.33 -20.62
N TRP A 490 9.72 -31.09 -21.07
CA TRP A 490 10.38 -30.05 -20.26
C TRP A 490 9.62 -29.74 -18.95
N LEU A 491 8.38 -29.35 -19.04
CA LEU A 491 7.55 -29.09 -17.85
C LEU A 491 7.36 -30.35 -16.98
N PRO A 492 7.03 -31.55 -17.52
CA PRO A 492 6.99 -32.77 -16.73
C PRO A 492 8.29 -33.08 -15.97
N SER A 493 9.45 -32.89 -16.60
CA SER A 493 10.74 -33.14 -15.95
C SER A 493 10.99 -32.22 -14.76
N LEU A 494 10.65 -30.93 -14.89
CA LEU A 494 10.76 -29.96 -13.78
C LEU A 494 9.82 -30.30 -12.64
N LYS A 495 8.57 -30.71 -12.95
CA LYS A 495 7.62 -31.15 -11.93
C LYS A 495 8.07 -32.42 -11.21
N ALA A 496 8.68 -33.39 -11.91
CA ALA A 496 9.23 -34.57 -11.28
C ALA A 496 10.38 -34.23 -10.31
N LYS A 497 11.27 -33.30 -10.69
CA LYS A 497 12.34 -32.79 -9.81
C LYS A 497 11.77 -32.08 -8.58
N GLU A 498 10.73 -31.25 -8.76
CA GLU A 498 10.04 -30.57 -7.66
C GLU A 498 9.41 -31.59 -6.70
N GLN A 499 8.66 -32.58 -7.21
CA GLN A 499 8.06 -33.61 -6.40
C GLN A 499 9.08 -34.44 -5.60
N ALA A 500 10.24 -34.73 -6.18
CA ALA A 500 11.33 -35.40 -5.48
C ALA A 500 11.82 -34.58 -4.28
N LYS A 501 12.01 -33.26 -4.44
CA LYS A 501 12.37 -32.36 -3.35
C LYS A 501 11.29 -32.26 -2.29
N GLU A 502 10.03 -32.15 -2.69
CA GLU A 502 8.90 -32.11 -1.75
C GLU A 502 8.77 -33.39 -0.90
N LYS A 503 9.06 -34.55 -1.49
CA LYS A 503 9.13 -35.82 -0.73
C LYS A 503 10.22 -35.79 0.34
N ILE A 504 11.41 -35.27 0.00
CA ILE A 504 12.51 -35.12 0.98
C ILE A 504 12.11 -34.17 2.10
N ASN A 505 11.50 -33.04 1.76
CA ASN A 505 11.03 -32.07 2.77
C ASN A 505 9.94 -32.67 3.67
N ALA A 506 9.03 -33.48 3.12
CA ALA A 506 8.00 -34.16 3.89
C ALA A 506 8.60 -35.17 4.90
N LEU A 507 9.70 -35.84 4.57
CA LEU A 507 10.39 -36.73 5.53
C LEU A 507 10.94 -35.95 6.73
N LYS A 508 11.46 -34.75 6.49
CA LYS A 508 11.97 -33.87 7.55
C LYS A 508 10.91 -33.39 8.55
N CYS A 509 9.63 -33.46 8.21
CA CYS A 509 8.53 -33.16 9.13
C CYS A 509 8.49 -34.09 10.36
N HIS A 510 9.07 -35.28 10.27
CA HIS A 510 9.10 -36.30 11.33
C HIS A 510 10.38 -36.28 12.17
N GLU A 511 11.34 -35.42 11.82
CA GLU A 511 12.56 -35.22 12.59
C GLU A 511 12.23 -34.50 13.92
N LYS A 512 12.95 -34.85 14.97
CA LYS A 512 12.84 -34.17 16.26
C LYS A 512 13.46 -32.77 16.16
N ALA A 513 12.82 -31.82 16.80
CA ALA A 513 13.28 -30.46 16.91
C ALA A 513 13.42 -30.08 18.38
N TYR A 514 14.53 -29.44 18.73
CA TYR A 514 14.86 -29.13 20.12
C TYR A 514 14.89 -27.64 20.37
N GLY A 515 14.41 -27.25 21.54
CA GLY A 515 14.37 -25.88 22.00
C GLY A 515 15.76 -25.28 22.22
N THR A 516 15.80 -24.01 22.52
CA THR A 516 17.00 -23.22 22.82
C THR A 516 16.80 -22.42 24.11
N GLY A 517 17.86 -21.84 24.63
CA GLY A 517 17.78 -20.99 25.84
C GLY A 517 17.18 -21.69 27.03
N ASP A 518 16.07 -21.19 27.56
CA ASP A 518 15.37 -21.74 28.74
C ASP A 518 14.61 -23.05 28.47
N GLN A 519 14.52 -23.48 27.21
CA GLN A 519 13.97 -24.76 26.79
C GLN A 519 15.04 -25.69 26.15
N ASP A 520 16.33 -25.42 26.38
CA ASP A 520 17.43 -26.16 25.75
C ASP A 520 17.32 -27.66 26.04
N GLY A 521 17.46 -28.46 24.99
CA GLY A 521 17.32 -29.92 25.03
C GLY A 521 15.90 -30.47 25.17
N LYS A 522 14.87 -29.62 25.36
CA LYS A 522 13.48 -30.03 25.33
C LYS A 522 13.01 -30.24 23.87
N GLU A 523 12.37 -31.39 23.63
CA GLU A 523 11.70 -31.62 22.33
C GLU A 523 10.49 -30.70 22.20
N LEU A 524 10.41 -29.95 21.10
CA LEU A 524 9.36 -28.98 20.79
C LEU A 524 8.79 -29.26 19.40
N VAL A 525 7.80 -28.47 19.01
CA VAL A 525 7.15 -28.64 17.71
C VAL A 525 8.14 -28.42 16.55
N ASN A 526 8.21 -29.35 15.62
CA ASN A 526 8.98 -29.20 14.39
C ASN A 526 8.28 -28.20 13.44
N PRO A 527 8.94 -27.09 13.04
CA PRO A 527 8.33 -26.05 12.20
C PRO A 527 7.89 -26.57 10.82
N LEU A 528 8.56 -27.58 10.28
CA LEU A 528 8.13 -28.21 9.01
C LEU A 528 6.84 -29.01 9.19
N ARG A 529 6.71 -29.76 10.29
CA ARG A 529 5.47 -30.46 10.63
C ARG A 529 4.33 -29.46 10.80
N LEU A 530 4.57 -28.36 11.55
CA LEU A 530 3.58 -27.30 11.74
C LEU A 530 3.03 -26.78 10.40
N PHE A 531 3.91 -26.43 9.47
CA PHE A 531 3.49 -25.91 8.16
C PHE A 531 2.90 -26.98 7.24
N HIS A 532 3.35 -28.20 7.34
CA HIS A 532 2.79 -29.30 6.54
C HIS A 532 1.33 -29.58 6.94
N GLU A 533 1.05 -29.57 8.23
CA GLU A 533 -0.31 -29.73 8.77
C GLU A 533 -1.18 -28.52 8.49
N LEU A 534 -0.62 -27.31 8.58
CA LEU A 534 -1.33 -26.08 8.19
C LEU A 534 -1.71 -26.12 6.70
N GLU A 535 -0.76 -26.48 5.80
CA GLU A 535 -1.02 -26.58 4.36
C GLU A 535 -2.15 -27.53 4.03
N ALA A 536 -2.23 -28.65 4.74
CA ALA A 536 -3.28 -29.66 4.55
C ALA A 536 -4.68 -29.14 4.90
N THR A 537 -4.78 -28.17 5.82
CA THR A 537 -6.06 -27.66 6.34
C THR A 537 -6.44 -26.27 5.83
N LEU A 538 -5.51 -25.52 5.22
CA LEU A 538 -5.79 -24.17 4.70
C LEU A 538 -6.84 -24.20 3.60
N PRO A 539 -7.93 -23.43 3.70
CA PRO A 539 -8.95 -23.34 2.66
C PRO A 539 -8.46 -22.54 1.43
N ASP A 540 -9.17 -22.71 0.32
CA ASP A 540 -8.81 -22.03 -0.94
C ASP A 540 -9.03 -20.52 -0.93
N ASN A 541 -9.78 -20.00 0.04
CA ASN A 541 -10.04 -18.57 0.22
C ASN A 541 -9.14 -17.94 1.30
N SER A 542 -7.93 -18.46 1.55
CA SER A 542 -7.02 -17.88 2.54
C SER A 542 -6.03 -16.88 1.93
N ILE A 543 -5.64 -15.91 2.75
CA ILE A 543 -4.55 -14.95 2.49
C ILE A 543 -3.49 -15.16 3.57
N LEU A 544 -2.23 -15.27 3.14
CA LEU A 544 -1.07 -15.46 4.00
C LEU A 544 -0.26 -14.15 4.05
N VAL A 545 -0.06 -13.62 5.24
CA VAL A 545 0.79 -12.48 5.53
C VAL A 545 2.06 -12.99 6.19
N ALA A 546 3.19 -12.72 5.57
CA ALA A 546 4.49 -13.25 5.98
C ALA A 546 5.36 -12.15 6.59
N ASP A 547 5.73 -12.31 7.86
CA ASP A 547 6.51 -11.32 8.62
C ASP A 547 7.52 -12.02 9.55
N GLY A 548 8.77 -12.04 9.14
CA GLY A 548 9.85 -12.65 9.91
C GLY A 548 11.01 -13.17 9.05
N GLY A 549 11.90 -13.91 9.69
CA GLY A 549 13.08 -14.50 9.10
C GLY A 549 12.91 -15.99 8.75
N ASP A 550 13.63 -16.87 9.46
CA ASP A 550 13.71 -18.31 9.19
C ASP A 550 12.35 -19.03 9.21
N PHE A 551 11.50 -18.70 10.17
CA PHE A 551 10.16 -19.27 10.26
C PHE A 551 9.33 -18.98 8.99
N VAL A 552 9.33 -17.72 8.56
CA VAL A 552 8.64 -17.32 7.31
C VAL A 552 9.29 -17.95 6.08
N ALA A 553 10.61 -18.05 6.04
CA ALA A 553 11.28 -18.71 4.93
C ALA A 553 10.89 -20.20 4.86
N THR A 554 10.78 -20.89 5.99
CA THR A 554 10.27 -22.28 6.08
C THR A 554 8.82 -22.39 5.58
N ALA A 555 7.96 -21.42 5.99
CA ALA A 555 6.59 -21.31 5.48
C ALA A 555 6.55 -21.14 3.95
N ALA A 556 7.39 -20.28 3.41
CA ALA A 556 7.44 -20.01 1.96
C ALA A 556 7.88 -21.25 1.12
N TYR A 557 8.60 -22.19 1.72
CA TYR A 557 8.93 -23.48 1.10
C TYR A 557 7.80 -24.50 1.18
N THR A 558 6.96 -24.43 2.21
CA THR A 558 5.95 -25.44 2.51
C THR A 558 4.55 -25.00 2.05
N LEU A 559 4.12 -23.81 2.45
CA LEU A 559 2.78 -23.31 2.16
C LEU A 559 2.63 -22.92 0.69
N ARG A 560 1.44 -23.16 0.15
CA ARG A 560 1.07 -22.81 -1.22
C ARG A 560 0.00 -21.72 -1.22
N PRO A 561 0.32 -20.49 -1.60
CA PRO A 561 -0.70 -19.44 -1.71
C PRO A 561 -1.82 -19.84 -2.66
N ARG A 562 -3.05 -19.48 -2.32
CA ARG A 562 -4.29 -20.05 -2.89
C ARG A 562 -4.71 -19.42 -4.21
N GLY A 563 -4.19 -18.22 -4.55
CA GLY A 563 -4.54 -17.50 -5.77
C GLY A 563 -3.80 -16.19 -5.87
N PRO A 564 -4.10 -15.37 -6.90
CA PRO A 564 -3.54 -14.05 -7.02
C PRO A 564 -3.73 -13.24 -5.74
N LEU A 565 -2.69 -12.49 -5.34
CA LEU A 565 -2.70 -11.60 -4.15
C LEU A 565 -2.98 -12.30 -2.82
N SER A 566 -2.82 -13.63 -2.75
CA SER A 566 -3.01 -14.40 -1.51
C SER A 566 -1.71 -14.59 -0.69
N TRP A 567 -0.64 -13.91 -1.06
CA TRP A 567 0.63 -13.83 -0.33
C TRP A 567 1.07 -12.39 -0.22
N LEU A 568 1.28 -11.92 1.00
CA LEU A 568 1.77 -10.57 1.31
C LEU A 568 3.07 -10.68 2.11
N ASP A 569 4.14 -10.04 1.62
CA ASP A 569 5.43 -9.98 2.30
C ASP A 569 6.04 -8.55 2.18
N PRO A 570 7.03 -8.17 3.02
CA PRO A 570 7.64 -6.84 2.96
C PRO A 570 8.38 -6.57 1.64
N GLY A 571 8.76 -7.60 0.89
CA GLY A 571 9.57 -7.45 -0.33
C GLY A 571 11.06 -7.32 -0.04
N ALA A 572 11.80 -6.68 -0.97
CA ALA A 572 13.26 -6.62 -0.94
C ALA A 572 13.87 -5.78 0.19
N TYR A 573 13.08 -4.89 0.79
CA TYR A 573 13.56 -4.09 1.93
C TYR A 573 13.78 -4.94 3.18
N GLY A 574 13.02 -6.03 3.32
CA GLY A 574 13.20 -7.01 4.39
C GLY A 574 12.89 -6.46 5.80
N THR A 575 12.06 -5.41 5.90
CA THR A 575 11.67 -4.89 7.21
C THR A 575 10.78 -5.88 7.94
N LEU A 576 10.92 -5.92 9.26
CA LEU A 576 10.01 -6.63 10.16
C LEU A 576 8.86 -5.72 10.61
N GLY A 577 7.79 -6.31 11.13
CA GLY A 577 6.65 -5.60 11.70
C GLY A 577 5.51 -5.30 10.73
N VAL A 578 5.59 -5.77 9.49
CA VAL A 578 4.53 -5.57 8.48
C VAL A 578 3.24 -6.34 8.81
N GLY A 579 3.35 -7.42 9.57
CA GLY A 579 2.27 -8.39 9.79
C GLY A 579 1.00 -7.76 10.31
N GLY A 580 1.11 -6.88 11.31
CA GLY A 580 -0.04 -6.20 11.91
C GLY A 580 -0.81 -5.34 10.90
N GLY A 581 -0.10 -4.47 10.18
CA GLY A 581 -0.72 -3.58 9.20
C GLY A 581 -1.24 -4.32 7.96
N PHE A 582 -0.47 -5.27 7.43
CA PHE A 582 -0.86 -6.02 6.23
C PHE A 582 -2.11 -6.87 6.46
N ALA A 583 -2.18 -7.56 7.59
CA ALA A 583 -3.34 -8.36 7.95
C ALA A 583 -4.58 -7.52 8.23
N LEU A 584 -4.40 -6.32 8.82
CA LEU A 584 -5.48 -5.35 9.01
C LEU A 584 -6.15 -5.01 7.68
N ALA A 585 -5.37 -4.60 6.69
CA ALA A 585 -5.90 -4.25 5.37
C ALA A 585 -6.55 -5.45 4.67
N ALA A 586 -5.89 -6.62 4.72
CA ALA A 586 -6.43 -7.84 4.12
C ALA A 586 -7.78 -8.25 4.72
N GLY A 587 -7.90 -8.18 6.06
CA GLY A 587 -9.14 -8.54 6.75
C GLY A 587 -10.27 -7.54 6.57
N LEU A 588 -9.96 -6.23 6.46
CA LEU A 588 -10.95 -5.20 6.15
C LEU A 588 -11.52 -5.35 4.73
N LEU A 589 -10.64 -5.66 3.77
CA LEU A 589 -11.02 -5.81 2.36
C LEU A 589 -11.74 -7.15 2.09
N HIS A 590 -11.35 -8.21 2.80
CA HIS A 590 -11.84 -9.56 2.58
C HIS A 590 -12.34 -10.22 3.89
N PRO A 591 -13.44 -9.75 4.48
CA PRO A 591 -13.96 -10.29 5.74
C PRO A 591 -14.39 -11.76 5.65
N ASP A 592 -14.70 -12.24 4.44
CA ASP A 592 -15.05 -13.61 4.13
C ASP A 592 -13.85 -14.56 4.04
N LYS A 593 -12.64 -14.03 3.80
CA LYS A 593 -11.42 -14.83 3.66
C LYS A 593 -10.76 -15.13 5.01
N GLU A 594 -10.06 -16.24 5.06
CA GLU A 594 -9.21 -16.59 6.19
C GLU A 594 -7.86 -15.88 6.09
N ILE A 595 -7.59 -14.93 7.00
CA ILE A 595 -6.34 -14.15 7.03
C ILE A 595 -5.43 -14.74 8.07
N TRP A 596 -4.27 -15.22 7.63
CA TRP A 596 -3.22 -15.76 8.49
C TRP A 596 -2.00 -14.86 8.51
N ILE A 597 -1.50 -14.55 9.69
CA ILE A 597 -0.19 -13.93 9.85
C ILE A 597 0.80 -15.03 10.25
N ILE A 598 1.83 -15.21 9.48
CA ILE A 598 2.93 -16.10 9.77
C ILE A 598 4.06 -15.26 10.37
N TRP A 599 4.22 -15.33 11.67
CA TRP A 599 5.16 -14.52 12.44
C TRP A 599 6.31 -15.32 13.03
N GLY A 600 7.56 -14.85 12.88
CA GLY A 600 8.60 -15.17 13.86
C GLY A 600 8.32 -14.43 15.18
N ASP A 601 8.80 -14.97 16.30
CA ASP A 601 8.61 -14.37 17.63
C ASP A 601 9.18 -12.95 17.73
N GLY A 602 10.38 -12.72 17.21
CA GLY A 602 10.97 -11.40 17.14
C GLY A 602 10.16 -10.40 16.34
N SER A 603 9.62 -10.79 15.18
CA SER A 603 8.81 -9.88 14.34
C SER A 603 7.42 -9.63 14.92
N ALA A 604 6.83 -10.59 15.62
CA ALA A 604 5.57 -10.41 16.34
C ALA A 604 5.64 -9.25 17.34
N GLY A 605 6.78 -9.09 18.00
CA GLY A 605 7.03 -8.01 18.95
C GLY A 605 6.87 -6.60 18.39
N TYR A 606 6.97 -6.41 17.08
CA TYR A 606 6.81 -5.09 16.43
C TYR A 606 5.35 -4.66 16.29
N SER A 607 4.41 -5.59 16.09
CA SER A 607 3.05 -5.23 15.71
C SER A 607 1.95 -6.06 16.38
N ILE A 608 2.27 -6.85 17.40
CA ILE A 608 1.28 -7.63 18.19
C ILE A 608 0.20 -6.73 18.83
N ALA A 609 0.52 -5.47 19.12
CA ALA A 609 -0.43 -4.49 19.66
C ALA A 609 -1.63 -4.25 18.72
N GLU A 610 -1.51 -4.57 17.44
CA GLU A 610 -2.62 -4.42 16.47
C GLU A 610 -3.76 -5.42 16.69
N PHE A 611 -3.60 -6.41 17.59
CA PHE A 611 -4.74 -7.21 18.06
C PHE A 611 -5.82 -6.36 18.71
N ASP A 612 -5.46 -5.25 19.39
CA ASP A 612 -6.42 -4.25 19.84
C ASP A 612 -7.19 -3.61 18.67
N THR A 613 -6.46 -3.26 17.60
CA THR A 613 -7.09 -2.70 16.40
C THR A 613 -8.03 -3.71 15.74
N TYR A 614 -7.62 -4.98 15.63
CA TYR A 614 -8.49 -6.03 15.07
C TYR A 614 -9.76 -6.19 15.89
N ALA A 615 -9.65 -6.26 17.21
CA ALA A 615 -10.81 -6.40 18.12
C ALA A 615 -11.76 -5.20 18.00
N ARG A 616 -11.25 -3.96 18.01
CA ARG A 616 -12.07 -2.73 17.92
C ARG A 616 -12.75 -2.56 16.57
N HIS A 617 -12.10 -2.96 15.48
CA HIS A 617 -12.63 -2.80 14.13
C HIS A 617 -13.34 -4.05 13.58
N GLY A 618 -13.43 -5.12 14.38
CA GLY A 618 -14.10 -6.37 13.99
C GLY A 618 -13.38 -7.13 12.87
N VAL A 619 -12.04 -7.13 12.89
CA VAL A 619 -11.21 -7.81 11.90
C VAL A 619 -10.73 -9.16 12.45
N ASN A 620 -11.15 -10.24 11.81
CA ASN A 620 -10.96 -11.60 12.32
C ASN A 620 -9.72 -12.25 11.69
N VAL A 621 -8.57 -12.03 12.31
CA VAL A 621 -7.25 -12.53 11.87
C VAL A 621 -6.82 -13.72 12.73
N ILE A 622 -6.09 -14.66 12.15
CA ILE A 622 -5.38 -15.73 12.86
C ILE A 622 -3.89 -15.43 12.78
N GLY A 623 -3.28 -15.09 13.92
CA GLY A 623 -1.83 -14.96 14.06
C GLY A 623 -1.21 -16.29 14.44
N LEU A 624 -0.17 -16.73 13.73
CA LEU A 624 0.62 -17.93 14.03
C LEU A 624 2.05 -17.49 14.32
N VAL A 625 2.44 -17.53 15.58
CA VAL A 625 3.81 -17.21 16.04
C VAL A 625 4.61 -18.49 16.16
N GLY A 626 5.68 -18.61 15.36
CA GLY A 626 6.73 -19.60 15.58
C GLY A 626 7.74 -19.04 16.58
N ASN A 627 7.61 -19.46 17.82
CA ASN A 627 8.40 -19.00 18.93
C ASN A 627 9.57 -19.96 19.19
N ASP A 628 10.76 -19.61 18.71
CA ASP A 628 12.02 -20.35 18.91
C ASP A 628 12.97 -19.64 19.88
N ALA A 629 12.50 -18.56 20.50
CA ALA A 629 13.25 -17.73 21.45
C ALA A 629 14.58 -17.19 20.87
N CYS A 630 14.61 -16.91 19.58
CA CYS A 630 15.88 -16.57 18.93
C CYS A 630 15.66 -15.77 17.61
N TRP A 631 16.58 -14.87 17.32
CA TRP A 631 16.76 -14.36 15.97
C TRP A 631 17.49 -15.40 15.10
N THR A 632 16.87 -16.55 14.91
CA THR A 632 17.49 -17.77 14.38
C THR A 632 18.15 -17.58 13.02
N GLN A 633 17.58 -16.74 12.15
CA GLN A 633 18.22 -16.42 10.88
C GLN A 633 19.58 -15.76 11.05
N ILE A 634 19.73 -14.87 12.03
CA ILE A 634 20.97 -14.16 12.31
C ILE A 634 21.93 -15.07 13.10
N GLU A 635 21.42 -15.76 14.13
CA GLU A 635 22.20 -16.66 14.98
C GLU A 635 22.90 -17.75 14.17
N ARG A 636 22.18 -18.36 13.23
CA ARG A 636 22.68 -19.42 12.35
C ARG A 636 23.89 -19.01 11.49
N GLU A 637 23.98 -17.72 11.13
CA GLU A 637 25.12 -17.19 10.38
C GLU A 637 26.19 -16.62 11.31
N GLN A 638 25.79 -15.91 12.36
CA GLN A 638 26.68 -15.21 13.29
C GLN A 638 27.52 -16.17 14.13
N THR A 639 26.88 -17.19 14.72
CA THR A 639 27.54 -18.10 15.66
C THR A 639 28.65 -18.93 14.98
N PRO A 640 28.44 -19.56 13.82
CA PRO A 640 29.53 -20.26 13.11
C PRO A 640 30.65 -19.34 12.62
N MET A 641 30.32 -18.10 12.24
CA MET A 641 31.28 -17.15 11.68
C MET A 641 32.12 -16.46 12.75
N PHE A 642 31.53 -16.10 13.89
CA PHE A 642 32.14 -15.26 14.92
C PHE A 642 32.27 -15.94 16.28
N GLY A 643 31.76 -17.17 16.46
CA GLY A 643 31.82 -17.92 17.71
C GLY A 643 30.96 -17.32 18.84
N SER A 644 29.94 -16.51 18.51
CA SER A 644 29.13 -15.79 19.50
C SER A 644 27.71 -15.60 19.03
N SER A 645 26.74 -15.83 19.92
CA SER A 645 25.31 -15.55 19.75
C SER A 645 24.89 -14.19 20.34
N ALA A 646 25.78 -13.21 20.39
CA ALA A 646 25.52 -11.91 20.99
C ALA A 646 24.29 -11.24 20.37
N ALA A 647 23.31 -10.85 21.21
CA ALA A 647 22.06 -10.20 20.86
C ALA A 647 21.11 -11.01 19.94
N THR A 648 21.32 -12.32 19.78
CA THR A 648 20.44 -13.15 18.98
C THR A 648 19.45 -13.98 19.80
N MET A 649 19.72 -14.17 21.08
CA MET A 649 18.84 -14.93 21.96
C MET A 649 17.69 -14.08 22.48
N LEU A 650 16.48 -14.61 22.42
CA LEU A 650 15.26 -14.11 23.04
C LEU A 650 14.84 -15.05 24.19
N SER A 651 13.57 -15.10 24.53
CA SER A 651 13.01 -16.04 25.50
C SER A 651 11.62 -16.49 25.04
N TYR A 652 11.22 -17.70 25.40
CA TYR A 652 9.86 -18.16 25.15
C TYR A 652 8.86 -17.32 25.95
N ARG A 653 8.12 -16.46 25.26
CA ARG A 653 7.15 -15.54 25.86
C ARG A 653 5.72 -15.97 25.54
N ALA A 654 4.81 -15.61 26.44
CA ALA A 654 3.38 -15.91 26.28
C ALA A 654 2.71 -14.90 25.34
N TYR A 655 3.04 -14.92 24.04
CA TYR A 655 2.44 -14.05 23.02
C TYR A 655 0.93 -14.24 22.93
N ASP A 656 0.43 -15.47 23.17
CA ASP A 656 -0.99 -15.79 23.28
C ASP A 656 -1.67 -14.94 24.37
N GLN A 657 -1.08 -14.83 25.56
CA GLN A 657 -1.61 -14.03 26.66
C GLN A 657 -1.53 -12.53 26.39
N VAL A 658 -0.49 -12.08 25.68
CA VAL A 658 -0.41 -10.68 25.22
C VAL A 658 -1.57 -10.35 24.30
N ALA A 659 -1.88 -11.22 23.33
CA ALA A 659 -3.02 -11.02 22.43
C ALA A 659 -4.37 -11.04 23.17
N VAL A 660 -4.53 -11.89 24.21
CA VAL A 660 -5.71 -11.89 25.08
C VAL A 660 -5.87 -10.54 25.78
N GLY A 661 -4.78 -9.94 26.29
CA GLY A 661 -4.78 -8.61 26.87
C GLY A 661 -5.24 -7.50 25.90
N TYR A 662 -5.08 -7.72 24.60
CA TYR A 662 -5.57 -6.83 23.54
C TYR A 662 -6.97 -7.22 23.00
N GLY A 663 -7.69 -8.13 23.64
CA GLY A 663 -9.08 -8.49 23.28
C GLY A 663 -9.20 -9.61 22.25
N ALA A 664 -8.13 -10.34 21.97
CA ALA A 664 -8.14 -11.54 21.13
C ALA A 664 -8.35 -12.82 21.95
N GLU A 665 -8.37 -13.95 21.26
CA GLU A 665 -8.21 -15.28 21.88
C GLU A 665 -6.76 -15.74 21.74
N GLY A 666 -6.27 -16.50 22.72
CA GLY A 666 -4.90 -17.01 22.76
C GLY A 666 -4.88 -18.53 22.84
N ILE A 667 -4.01 -19.17 22.07
CA ILE A 667 -3.79 -20.63 22.10
C ILE A 667 -2.28 -20.86 22.23
N LEU A 668 -1.86 -21.58 23.28
CA LEU A 668 -0.47 -22.01 23.45
C LEU A 668 -0.31 -23.46 22.96
N VAL A 669 0.78 -23.73 22.24
CA VAL A 669 1.21 -25.05 21.81
C VAL A 669 2.67 -25.24 22.20
N ASP A 670 2.95 -26.02 23.25
CA ASP A 670 4.28 -26.25 23.82
C ASP A 670 4.63 -27.75 23.97
N ASP A 671 3.73 -28.64 23.52
CA ASP A 671 3.95 -30.08 23.44
C ASP A 671 4.14 -30.50 21.97
N PRO A 672 5.26 -31.17 21.62
CA PRO A 672 5.52 -31.65 20.27
C PRO A 672 4.49 -32.67 19.77
N ASN A 673 3.70 -33.31 20.64
CA ASN A 673 2.68 -34.29 20.27
C ASN A 673 1.29 -33.68 20.11
N THR A 674 1.14 -32.38 20.28
CA THR A 674 -0.17 -31.70 20.11
C THR A 674 -0.78 -32.01 18.75
N ASP A 675 -2.09 -32.27 18.73
CA ASP A 675 -2.89 -32.35 17.51
C ASP A 675 -3.06 -30.95 16.90
N LEU A 676 -2.20 -30.61 15.95
CA LEU A 676 -2.18 -29.30 15.30
C LEU A 676 -3.45 -29.06 14.47
N GLN A 677 -4.07 -30.10 13.92
CA GLN A 677 -5.31 -29.94 13.15
C GLN A 677 -6.45 -29.49 14.07
N HIS A 678 -6.52 -30.05 15.28
CA HIS A 678 -7.47 -29.61 16.30
C HIS A 678 -7.22 -28.14 16.70
N VAL A 679 -5.97 -27.74 16.89
CA VAL A 679 -5.58 -26.34 17.20
C VAL A 679 -6.04 -25.38 16.10
N PHE A 680 -5.80 -25.72 14.84
CA PHE A 680 -6.24 -24.89 13.71
C PHE A 680 -7.77 -24.82 13.59
N GLN A 681 -8.46 -25.91 13.90
CA GLN A 681 -9.92 -25.92 13.93
C GLN A 681 -10.46 -25.03 15.06
N GLN A 682 -9.87 -25.08 16.26
CA GLN A 682 -10.21 -24.21 17.38
C GLN A 682 -10.01 -22.73 17.01
N ALA A 683 -8.87 -22.38 16.40
CA ALA A 683 -8.61 -21.01 15.94
C ALA A 683 -9.68 -20.53 14.94
N ARG A 684 -10.12 -21.40 14.02
CA ARG A 684 -11.20 -21.07 13.09
C ARG A 684 -12.54 -20.87 13.78
N GLN A 685 -12.84 -21.61 14.84
CA GLN A 685 -14.06 -21.40 15.64
C GLN A 685 -14.06 -20.04 16.31
N HIS A 686 -12.94 -19.61 16.91
CA HIS A 686 -12.81 -18.25 17.46
C HIS A 686 -13.03 -17.18 16.38
N ARG A 687 -12.40 -17.34 15.21
CA ARG A 687 -12.61 -16.45 14.06
C ARG A 687 -14.07 -16.39 13.64
N GLN A 688 -14.77 -17.53 13.56
CA GLN A 688 -16.19 -17.58 13.21
C GLN A 688 -17.08 -16.87 14.25
N ASN A 689 -16.64 -16.81 15.50
CA ASN A 689 -17.28 -16.08 16.58
C ASN A 689 -16.89 -14.58 16.60
N ASN A 690 -16.32 -14.06 15.50
CA ASN A 690 -15.85 -12.69 15.35
C ASN A 690 -14.77 -12.29 16.36
N ARG A 691 -13.88 -13.21 16.68
CA ARG A 691 -12.73 -12.97 17.55
C ARG A 691 -11.42 -13.17 16.79
N PRO A 692 -10.50 -12.20 16.78
CA PRO A 692 -9.14 -12.44 16.34
C PRO A 692 -8.48 -13.43 17.31
N VAL A 693 -7.53 -14.25 16.82
CA VAL A 693 -6.88 -15.28 17.63
C VAL A 693 -5.38 -15.31 17.35
N LEU A 694 -4.57 -15.56 18.37
CA LEU A 694 -3.14 -15.79 18.23
C LEU A 694 -2.78 -17.19 18.74
N ILE A 695 -2.15 -17.98 17.88
CA ILE A 695 -1.57 -19.27 18.20
C ILE A 695 -0.08 -19.05 18.45
N ASN A 696 0.37 -19.26 19.67
CA ASN A 696 1.79 -19.21 20.09
C ASN A 696 2.34 -20.63 20.12
N VAL A 697 3.19 -20.98 19.15
CA VAL A 697 3.75 -22.33 19.03
C VAL A 697 5.22 -22.30 19.44
N HIS A 698 5.58 -22.99 20.51
CA HIS A 698 6.96 -23.22 20.86
C HIS A 698 7.58 -24.22 19.88
N ILE A 699 8.48 -23.73 19.03
CA ILE A 699 9.13 -24.53 18.00
C ILE A 699 10.60 -24.79 18.35
N GLY A 700 11.09 -25.95 17.90
CA GLY A 700 12.50 -26.29 18.04
C GLY A 700 13.30 -25.97 16.78
N LYS A 701 14.62 -25.92 16.92
CA LYS A 701 15.57 -25.76 15.80
C LYS A 701 15.64 -27.03 14.95
N THR A 702 15.80 -26.82 13.66
CA THR A 702 16.04 -27.86 12.67
C THR A 702 17.17 -27.44 11.72
N ASP A 703 17.77 -28.40 11.01
CA ASP A 703 18.79 -28.17 10.00
C ASP A 703 18.21 -27.79 8.62
N PHE A 704 16.89 -27.69 8.49
CA PHE A 704 16.20 -27.46 7.21
C PHE A 704 16.69 -26.24 6.45
N ARG A 705 17.06 -25.20 7.19
CA ARG A 705 17.57 -23.93 6.61
C ARG A 705 19.08 -23.83 6.62
N GLU A 706 19.80 -24.85 7.07
CA GLU A 706 21.25 -24.85 7.14
C GLU A 706 21.88 -24.60 5.74
N GLY A 707 22.89 -23.74 5.68
CA GLY A 707 23.54 -23.34 4.43
C GLY A 707 22.72 -22.42 3.52
N SER A 708 21.49 -22.04 3.89
CA SER A 708 20.74 -21.03 3.14
C SER A 708 21.10 -19.63 3.63
N ILE A 709 21.47 -18.76 2.67
CA ILE A 709 21.72 -17.34 2.95
C ILE A 709 20.38 -16.64 3.25
N SER A 710 20.44 -15.63 4.13
CA SER A 710 19.31 -14.73 4.41
C SER A 710 18.83 -14.06 3.13
N VAL A 711 17.69 -14.47 2.60
CA VAL A 711 17.14 -13.92 1.36
C VAL A 711 15.68 -13.57 1.56
#